data_e5c5959a59fed78dd17d2194deb9ab36
#
_entry.id   e5c5959a59fed78dd17d2194deb9ab36
#
_cell.length_a   1.000
_cell.length_b   1.000
_cell.length_c   1.000
_cell.angle_alpha   90.00
_cell.angle_beta   90.00
_cell.angle_gamma   90.00
#
_symmetry.space_group_name_H-M   'P 1'
#
loop_
_entity.id
_entity.type
_entity.pdbx_description
1 polymer ?
#
loop_
_entity_poly.entity_id
_entity_poly.type
_entity_poly.pdbx_seq_one_letter_code
_entity_poly.pdbx_strand_id
1 'polypeptide(L)'
;MNDIIQLLPDSVANQIAAGEVIQRPASVIKELVENSIDAGATLINVVCVDSGRTSIQVTDNGKGMSETDARLSFERHATSKIRQADDLFNLHTMGFRGEALASIAAVAQVELRTRRPDDDLGTALSIAGSRFVSQEPVQCPVGCNFTISNLFYNVPVRRKFLKSNTTELNNIVTAFERIALVYPDVAFTLYNNQTELYNLKAGGLRQRIVDVIGKKINQHLLPIDIDTTMCKISGFVGKPESARKKGVRQFFFVNGRYMKHPYFHKAIMTAYERLVPEGEQIPYFIYFTVNPTDIDVNIHPTKTEIKFENEQTVWQILTAAVRDAVGMFSDVTAIEFDTEGKPDIPALGTMPQTGVSAPKVQYNPTYNPFNETPTTHSNAAPDNWEQLYEGLGSAHTRQQQTPSLFGTDAGSVIQSRSNAASKSFADNGIVLSQKFAQTEERSTMPEGSTSEATTPKQKTSLLEEKSPTHYQYKGQYIMTAVKSGLMIIDQYRAHTRILYEGYLDQMQKHRASSQKPLFPDTIHFSPADKVVAEAIMPELQNIGFELTPTAEGDYSITAVPSGLDGLDYTALLQDLVASAREKTTSAIDDINHSIALELARNAAVAYGQVLTNAEMENIVNSLFTCSNFSYTPDGKKILTMLHQNELEHLFGT
;
A
#
# COMPACT_ATOMS: atom_id res chain seq x y z
N MET A 1 36.52 -50.16 -12.12
CA MET A 1 35.64 -49.18 -11.44
C MET A 1 34.84 -48.53 -12.54
N ASN A 2 33.48 -48.57 -12.49
CA ASN A 2 32.69 -47.85 -13.46
C ASN A 2 32.74 -46.37 -13.12
N ASP A 3 32.95 -45.52 -14.11
CA ASP A 3 32.93 -44.07 -13.95
C ASP A 3 31.55 -43.63 -13.44
N ILE A 4 31.53 -42.83 -12.37
CA ILE A 4 30.29 -42.40 -11.71
C ILE A 4 29.70 -41.17 -12.41
N ILE A 5 30.56 -40.36 -13.05
CA ILE A 5 30.15 -39.15 -13.77
C ILE A 5 29.75 -39.50 -15.17
N GLN A 6 28.51 -39.19 -15.56
CA GLN A 6 27.97 -39.42 -16.91
C GLN A 6 27.42 -38.15 -17.51
N LEU A 7 27.53 -37.98 -18.81
CA LEU A 7 26.92 -36.90 -19.56
C LEU A 7 25.39 -37.08 -19.56
N LEU A 8 24.66 -36.03 -19.16
CA LEU A 8 23.19 -36.07 -19.22
C LEU A 8 22.69 -36.07 -20.67
N PRO A 9 21.61 -36.77 -20.95
CA PRO A 9 20.92 -36.62 -22.25
C PRO A 9 20.50 -35.17 -22.47
N ASP A 10 20.59 -34.62 -23.68
CA ASP A 10 20.28 -33.24 -24.04
C ASP A 10 18.87 -32.80 -23.55
N SER A 11 17.88 -33.70 -23.65
CA SER A 11 16.52 -33.43 -23.19
C SER A 11 16.45 -33.14 -21.67
N VAL A 12 17.24 -33.85 -20.86
CA VAL A 12 17.30 -33.68 -19.41
C VAL A 12 18.08 -32.40 -19.07
N ALA A 13 19.22 -32.19 -19.73
CA ALA A 13 20.02 -30.98 -19.57
C ALA A 13 19.20 -29.73 -19.93
N ASN A 14 18.40 -29.80 -21.01
CA ASN A 14 17.51 -28.74 -21.43
C ASN A 14 16.40 -28.45 -20.40
N GLN A 15 15.80 -29.50 -19.80
CA GLN A 15 14.78 -29.30 -18.74
C GLN A 15 15.35 -28.72 -17.46
N ILE A 16 16.58 -29.07 -17.08
CA ILE A 16 17.26 -28.49 -15.91
C ILE A 16 17.51 -27.00 -16.15
N ALA A 17 18.14 -26.63 -17.26
CA ALA A 17 18.43 -25.26 -17.61
C ALA A 17 17.16 -24.40 -17.81
N ALA A 18 16.12 -25.00 -18.45
CA ALA A 18 14.81 -24.32 -18.54
C ALA A 18 14.23 -23.97 -17.18
N GLY A 19 14.62 -24.67 -16.11
CA GLY A 19 14.16 -24.39 -14.76
C GLY A 19 14.69 -23.12 -14.15
N GLU A 20 15.82 -22.65 -14.60
CA GLU A 20 16.42 -21.40 -14.15
C GLU A 20 15.77 -20.19 -14.85
N VAL A 21 15.37 -20.37 -16.10
CA VAL A 21 14.82 -19.30 -16.96
C VAL A 21 13.30 -19.23 -16.85
N ILE A 22 12.62 -20.37 -17.02
CA ILE A 22 11.14 -20.45 -17.07
C ILE A 22 10.61 -21.10 -15.79
N GLN A 23 10.23 -20.26 -14.86
CA GLN A 23 9.69 -20.70 -13.57
C GLN A 23 8.16 -20.65 -13.53
N ARG A 24 7.53 -19.73 -14.28
CA ARG A 24 6.10 -19.43 -14.27
C ARG A 24 5.60 -18.97 -15.64
N PRO A 25 4.27 -18.95 -15.88
CA PRO A 25 3.68 -18.34 -17.08
C PRO A 25 4.15 -16.90 -17.35
N ALA A 26 4.27 -16.09 -16.32
CA ALA A 26 4.80 -14.72 -16.41
C ALA A 26 6.21 -14.64 -17.00
N SER A 27 7.07 -15.65 -16.75
CA SER A 27 8.42 -15.69 -17.33
C SER A 27 8.37 -15.89 -18.85
N VAL A 28 7.44 -16.72 -19.33
CA VAL A 28 7.23 -16.96 -20.79
C VAL A 28 6.81 -15.67 -21.47
N ILE A 29 5.80 -14.98 -20.91
CA ILE A 29 5.30 -13.71 -21.46
C ILE A 29 6.39 -12.65 -21.47
N LYS A 30 7.15 -12.53 -20.38
CA LYS A 30 8.26 -11.57 -20.27
C LYS A 30 9.27 -11.79 -21.40
N GLU A 31 9.78 -13.02 -21.57
CA GLU A 31 10.80 -13.31 -22.56
C GLU A 31 10.27 -13.13 -24.01
N LEU A 32 9.02 -13.52 -24.31
CA LEU A 32 8.44 -13.35 -25.63
C LEU A 32 8.18 -11.88 -25.97
N VAL A 33 7.61 -11.10 -25.06
CA VAL A 33 7.35 -9.68 -25.28
C VAL A 33 8.66 -8.88 -25.40
N GLU A 34 9.68 -9.18 -24.58
CA GLU A 34 11.01 -8.59 -24.74
C GLU A 34 11.64 -8.92 -26.11
N ASN A 35 11.44 -10.15 -26.62
CA ASN A 35 11.91 -10.50 -27.96
C ASN A 35 11.15 -9.77 -29.06
N SER A 36 9.85 -9.54 -28.90
CA SER A 36 9.04 -8.78 -29.85
C SER A 36 9.49 -7.30 -29.91
N ILE A 37 9.83 -6.71 -28.77
CA ILE A 37 10.39 -5.36 -28.69
C ILE A 37 11.76 -5.30 -29.39
N ASP A 38 12.65 -6.24 -29.09
CA ASP A 38 13.97 -6.34 -29.74
C ASP A 38 13.85 -6.57 -31.26
N ALA A 39 12.71 -7.15 -31.73
CA ALA A 39 12.38 -7.29 -33.15
C ALA A 39 11.82 -6.01 -33.79
N GLY A 40 11.70 -4.91 -33.02
CA GLY A 40 11.18 -3.63 -33.51
C GLY A 40 9.67 -3.60 -33.70
N ALA A 41 8.92 -4.43 -32.96
CA ALA A 41 7.47 -4.43 -33.01
C ALA A 41 6.87 -3.10 -32.50
N THR A 42 5.85 -2.63 -33.18
CA THR A 42 5.04 -1.46 -32.78
C THR A 42 3.69 -1.83 -32.19
N LEU A 43 3.28 -3.08 -32.37
CA LEU A 43 2.04 -3.66 -31.83
C LEU A 43 2.32 -5.07 -31.30
N ILE A 44 1.99 -5.31 -30.05
CA ILE A 44 2.17 -6.61 -29.39
C ILE A 44 0.86 -6.99 -28.70
N ASN A 45 0.31 -8.14 -29.08
CA ASN A 45 -0.91 -8.70 -28.51
C ASN A 45 -0.58 -9.94 -27.68
N VAL A 46 -1.02 -9.97 -26.44
CA VAL A 46 -0.84 -11.10 -25.51
C VAL A 46 -2.19 -11.66 -25.12
N VAL A 47 -2.41 -12.95 -25.35
CA VAL A 47 -3.63 -13.66 -24.98
C VAL A 47 -3.25 -14.84 -24.09
N CYS A 48 -3.84 -14.90 -22.90
CA CYS A 48 -3.67 -15.97 -21.94
C CYS A 48 -4.98 -16.74 -21.78
N VAL A 49 -4.90 -18.07 -21.68
CA VAL A 49 -6.03 -18.90 -21.30
C VAL A 49 -5.71 -19.57 -19.96
N ASP A 50 -6.65 -19.47 -19.01
CA ASP A 50 -6.48 -19.97 -17.64
C ASP A 50 -5.22 -19.42 -16.96
N SER A 51 -4.98 -18.11 -17.11
CA SER A 51 -3.79 -17.45 -16.56
C SER A 51 -2.47 -18.05 -17.06
N GLY A 52 -2.46 -18.46 -18.33
CA GLY A 52 -1.28 -19.04 -19.00
C GLY A 52 -1.01 -20.51 -18.67
N ARG A 53 -1.90 -21.20 -17.99
CA ARG A 53 -1.78 -22.64 -17.71
C ARG A 53 -2.13 -23.50 -18.91
N THR A 54 -3.19 -23.12 -19.64
CA THR A 54 -3.65 -23.82 -20.83
C THR A 54 -2.90 -23.35 -22.06
N SER A 55 -2.89 -22.04 -22.31
CA SER A 55 -2.10 -21.47 -23.40
C SER A 55 -1.71 -20.02 -23.15
N ILE A 56 -0.61 -19.62 -23.80
CA ILE A 56 -0.11 -18.25 -23.90
C ILE A 56 0.14 -18.00 -25.37
N GLN A 57 -0.45 -16.96 -25.92
CA GLN A 57 -0.20 -16.51 -27.28
C GLN A 57 0.37 -15.10 -27.28
N VAL A 58 1.46 -14.88 -27.99
CA VAL A 58 2.08 -13.56 -28.18
C VAL A 58 2.23 -13.33 -29.67
N THR A 59 1.57 -12.29 -30.17
CA THR A 59 1.60 -11.90 -31.58
C THR A 59 2.21 -10.50 -31.69
N ASP A 60 3.18 -10.34 -32.57
CA ASP A 60 3.82 -9.08 -32.88
C ASP A 60 3.88 -8.80 -34.38
N ASN A 61 4.08 -7.53 -34.72
CA ASN A 61 4.29 -7.04 -36.07
C ASN A 61 5.75 -6.65 -36.33
N GLY A 62 6.70 -7.27 -35.64
CA GLY A 62 8.13 -7.03 -35.81
C GLY A 62 8.69 -7.53 -37.14
N LYS A 63 10.02 -7.57 -37.25
CA LYS A 63 10.72 -7.97 -38.48
C LYS A 63 10.51 -9.41 -38.92
N GLY A 64 9.95 -10.27 -38.09
CA GLY A 64 9.79 -11.70 -38.38
C GLY A 64 11.11 -12.47 -38.50
N MET A 65 11.02 -13.74 -38.91
CA MET A 65 12.16 -14.62 -39.08
C MET A 65 12.09 -15.36 -40.42
N SER A 66 13.24 -15.66 -41.00
CA SER A 66 13.35 -16.61 -42.13
C SER A 66 13.05 -18.04 -41.67
N GLU A 67 12.82 -18.95 -42.61
CA GLU A 67 12.63 -20.37 -42.32
C GLU A 67 13.79 -20.97 -41.52
N THR A 68 15.04 -20.61 -41.88
CA THR A 68 16.25 -21.06 -41.18
C THR A 68 16.39 -20.43 -39.80
N ASP A 69 16.17 -19.13 -39.69
CA ASP A 69 16.26 -18.42 -38.41
C ASP A 69 15.17 -18.88 -37.42
N ALA A 70 13.97 -19.15 -37.91
CA ALA A 70 12.88 -19.68 -37.11
C ALA A 70 13.27 -21.01 -36.44
N ARG A 71 13.93 -21.88 -37.13
CA ARG A 71 14.44 -23.16 -36.60
C ARG A 71 15.61 -22.94 -35.64
N LEU A 72 16.59 -22.13 -36.03
CA LEU A 72 17.78 -21.84 -35.23
C LEU A 72 17.45 -21.10 -33.93
N SER A 73 16.37 -20.32 -33.89
CA SER A 73 15.96 -19.58 -32.72
C SER A 73 15.63 -20.45 -31.49
N PHE A 74 15.36 -21.73 -31.71
CA PHE A 74 15.11 -22.76 -30.67
C PHE A 74 16.33 -23.57 -30.28
N GLU A 75 17.46 -23.33 -30.94
CA GLU A 75 18.73 -23.91 -30.52
C GLU A 75 19.36 -23.13 -29.40
N ARG A 76 20.08 -23.81 -28.51
CA ARG A 76 20.76 -23.13 -27.38
C ARG A 76 21.92 -22.30 -27.89
N HIS A 77 22.11 -21.16 -27.24
CA HIS A 77 23.19 -20.22 -27.60
C HIS A 77 23.07 -19.62 -29.01
N ALA A 78 21.93 -19.80 -29.66
CA ALA A 78 21.63 -19.12 -30.92
C ALA A 78 21.02 -17.76 -30.65
N THR A 79 21.70 -16.70 -31.04
CA THR A 79 21.25 -15.31 -30.85
C THR A 79 21.69 -14.43 -32.00
N SER A 80 20.85 -13.48 -32.36
CA SER A 80 21.17 -12.42 -33.33
C SER A 80 21.72 -11.14 -32.67
N LYS A 81 21.82 -11.12 -31.32
CA LYS A 81 21.99 -9.89 -30.54
C LYS A 81 23.43 -9.64 -30.09
N ILE A 82 24.23 -10.68 -29.95
CA ILE A 82 25.65 -10.61 -29.56
C ILE A 82 26.47 -11.51 -30.49
N ARG A 83 27.69 -11.12 -30.85
CA ARG A 83 28.61 -11.88 -31.67
C ARG A 83 29.99 -12.04 -31.06
N GLN A 84 30.39 -11.09 -30.23
CA GLN A 84 31.70 -11.04 -29.59
C GLN A 84 31.56 -10.85 -28.09
N ALA A 85 32.59 -11.17 -27.30
CA ALA A 85 32.60 -11.04 -25.87
C ALA A 85 32.44 -9.57 -25.41
N ASP A 86 32.95 -8.63 -26.21
CA ASP A 86 32.86 -7.20 -25.93
C ASP A 86 31.44 -6.65 -26.03
N ASP A 87 30.54 -7.30 -26.83
CA ASP A 87 29.12 -6.96 -26.92
C ASP A 87 28.41 -7.12 -25.57
N LEU A 88 28.93 -7.96 -24.65
CA LEU A 88 28.37 -8.17 -23.32
C LEU A 88 28.46 -6.94 -22.44
N PHE A 89 29.44 -6.07 -22.68
CA PHE A 89 29.65 -4.82 -21.94
C PHE A 89 28.85 -3.64 -22.54
N ASN A 90 28.26 -3.84 -23.73
CA ASN A 90 27.51 -2.79 -24.43
C ASN A 90 26.13 -3.29 -24.88
N LEU A 91 25.37 -3.84 -23.94
CA LEU A 91 24.06 -4.43 -24.20
C LEU A 91 22.97 -3.38 -24.35
N HIS A 92 22.46 -3.22 -25.55
CA HIS A 92 21.31 -2.36 -25.89
C HIS A 92 19.99 -3.14 -26.03
N THR A 93 20.02 -4.48 -26.07
CA THR A 93 18.85 -5.35 -26.22
C THR A 93 18.40 -5.93 -24.88
N MET A 94 17.11 -6.25 -24.76
CA MET A 94 16.54 -6.82 -23.53
C MET A 94 17.03 -8.27 -23.31
N GLY A 95 17.03 -9.09 -24.34
CA GLY A 95 17.57 -10.45 -24.34
C GLY A 95 18.94 -10.52 -25.01
N PHE A 96 19.81 -11.44 -24.62
CA PHE A 96 21.15 -11.64 -25.25
C PHE A 96 21.65 -13.09 -25.23
N ARG A 97 21.19 -13.95 -24.28
CA ARG A 97 21.77 -15.28 -24.04
C ARG A 97 21.42 -16.35 -25.09
N GLY A 98 20.35 -16.16 -25.89
CA GLY A 98 19.87 -17.16 -26.83
C GLY A 98 19.38 -18.47 -26.19
N GLU A 99 18.80 -18.40 -24.99
CA GLU A 99 18.36 -19.55 -24.21
C GLU A 99 16.85 -19.57 -23.95
N ALA A 100 16.16 -18.43 -24.09
CA ALA A 100 14.77 -18.31 -23.67
C ALA A 100 13.82 -19.21 -24.50
N LEU A 101 13.88 -19.15 -25.83
CA LEU A 101 13.03 -19.96 -26.70
C LEU A 101 13.34 -21.45 -26.57
N ALA A 102 14.61 -21.84 -26.51
CA ALA A 102 15.04 -23.20 -26.25
C ALA A 102 14.49 -23.73 -24.92
N SER A 103 14.53 -22.89 -23.87
CA SER A 103 14.01 -23.20 -22.53
C SER A 103 12.49 -23.37 -22.54
N ILE A 104 11.75 -22.51 -23.26
CA ILE A 104 10.29 -22.63 -23.41
C ILE A 104 9.93 -23.93 -24.12
N ALA A 105 10.60 -24.23 -25.27
CA ALA A 105 10.38 -25.43 -26.05
C ALA A 105 10.71 -26.73 -25.31
N ALA A 106 11.63 -26.66 -24.33
CA ALA A 106 11.97 -27.81 -23.49
C ALA A 106 10.86 -28.23 -22.52
N VAL A 107 10.00 -27.27 -22.10
CA VAL A 107 8.99 -27.52 -21.06
C VAL A 107 7.55 -27.30 -21.51
N ALA A 108 7.34 -26.95 -22.78
CA ALA A 108 6.02 -26.67 -23.36
C ALA A 108 5.88 -27.20 -24.78
N GLN A 109 4.68 -27.16 -25.32
CA GLN A 109 4.38 -27.31 -26.74
C GLN A 109 4.33 -25.89 -27.33
N VAL A 110 5.14 -25.66 -28.37
CA VAL A 110 5.32 -24.36 -29.02
C VAL A 110 4.90 -24.46 -30.48
N GLU A 111 4.04 -23.58 -30.93
CA GLU A 111 3.74 -23.29 -32.31
C GLU A 111 4.21 -21.87 -32.64
N LEU A 112 5.05 -21.72 -33.64
CA LEU A 112 5.52 -20.46 -34.18
C LEU A 112 5.01 -20.28 -35.60
N ARG A 113 4.40 -19.15 -35.91
CA ARG A 113 4.13 -18.70 -37.28
C ARG A 113 4.83 -17.37 -37.47
N THR A 114 5.69 -17.26 -38.45
CA THR A 114 6.50 -16.06 -38.68
C THR A 114 6.71 -15.80 -40.15
N ARG A 115 6.81 -14.53 -40.53
CA ARG A 115 7.09 -14.06 -41.88
C ARG A 115 7.86 -12.77 -41.87
N ARG A 116 8.88 -12.63 -42.70
CA ARG A 116 9.56 -11.35 -42.94
C ARG A 116 8.79 -10.50 -43.95
N PRO A 117 8.98 -9.17 -43.99
CA PRO A 117 8.33 -8.29 -44.96
C PRO A 117 8.60 -8.70 -46.41
N ASP A 118 9.80 -9.19 -46.71
CA ASP A 118 10.27 -9.52 -48.05
C ASP A 118 9.87 -10.93 -48.54
N ASP A 119 9.29 -11.75 -47.67
CA ASP A 119 8.89 -13.12 -47.96
C ASP A 119 7.41 -13.17 -48.39
N ASP A 120 7.08 -13.89 -49.45
CA ASP A 120 5.71 -14.12 -49.92
C ASP A 120 4.95 -15.05 -48.97
N LEU A 121 5.61 -16.08 -48.47
CA LEU A 121 5.07 -17.07 -47.53
C LEU A 121 5.88 -17.05 -46.24
N GLY A 122 5.17 -17.25 -45.14
CA GLY A 122 5.79 -17.46 -43.84
C GLY A 122 6.06 -18.93 -43.55
N THR A 123 6.58 -19.19 -42.37
CA THR A 123 6.89 -20.54 -41.86
C THR A 123 6.06 -20.82 -40.61
N ALA A 124 5.40 -21.96 -40.57
CA ALA A 124 4.82 -22.56 -39.37
C ALA A 124 5.76 -23.64 -38.85
N LEU A 125 6.14 -23.52 -37.58
CA LEU A 125 7.03 -24.44 -36.89
C LEU A 125 6.36 -24.98 -35.63
N SER A 126 6.36 -26.30 -35.44
CA SER A 126 5.83 -26.93 -34.22
C SER A 126 6.91 -27.70 -33.50
N ILE A 127 7.02 -27.48 -32.19
CA ILE A 127 8.04 -28.08 -31.32
C ILE A 127 7.39 -28.60 -30.04
N ALA A 128 7.76 -29.76 -29.58
CA ALA A 128 7.28 -30.31 -28.30
C ALA A 128 8.45 -30.99 -27.54
N GLY A 129 8.76 -30.50 -26.34
CA GLY A 129 9.82 -31.05 -25.48
C GLY A 129 11.20 -31.08 -26.17
N SER A 130 11.60 -29.98 -26.80
CA SER A 130 12.83 -29.78 -27.56
C SER A 130 12.91 -30.65 -28.84
N ARG A 131 11.82 -31.22 -29.32
CA ARG A 131 11.78 -31.98 -30.55
C ARG A 131 10.95 -31.25 -31.60
N PHE A 132 11.52 -31.06 -32.78
CA PHE A 132 10.80 -30.54 -33.94
C PHE A 132 9.76 -31.56 -34.42
N VAL A 133 8.52 -31.14 -34.54
CA VAL A 133 7.38 -31.95 -34.95
C VAL A 133 7.08 -31.71 -36.41
N SER A 134 6.93 -30.44 -36.83
CA SER A 134 6.71 -30.08 -38.24
C SER A 134 7.29 -28.70 -38.54
N GLN A 135 7.58 -28.47 -39.81
CA GLN A 135 7.95 -27.17 -40.38
C GLN A 135 7.34 -27.08 -41.78
N GLU A 136 6.44 -26.16 -41.99
CA GLU A 136 5.65 -26.03 -43.19
C GLU A 136 5.52 -24.58 -43.63
N PRO A 137 5.47 -24.28 -44.93
CA PRO A 137 5.14 -22.94 -45.39
C PRO A 137 3.68 -22.60 -45.09
N VAL A 138 3.42 -21.39 -44.63
CA VAL A 138 2.07 -20.92 -44.26
C VAL A 138 1.85 -19.47 -44.66
N GLN A 139 0.63 -19.13 -45.02
CA GLN A 139 0.26 -17.73 -45.18
C GLN A 139 0.00 -17.13 -43.79
N CYS A 140 0.80 -16.11 -43.40
CA CYS A 140 0.62 -15.38 -42.15
C CYS A 140 1.01 -13.90 -42.28
N PRO A 141 0.57 -13.03 -41.37
CA PRO A 141 1.02 -11.64 -41.34
C PRO A 141 2.53 -11.54 -41.10
N VAL A 142 3.11 -10.39 -41.43
CA VAL A 142 4.49 -10.03 -41.09
C VAL A 142 4.64 -9.97 -39.57
N GLY A 143 5.75 -10.48 -39.04
CA GLY A 143 6.04 -10.55 -37.62
C GLY A 143 6.08 -11.98 -37.10
N CYS A 144 5.80 -12.15 -35.81
CA CYS A 144 5.79 -13.48 -35.18
C CYS A 144 4.48 -13.67 -34.39
N ASN A 145 4.02 -14.93 -34.41
CA ASN A 145 2.93 -15.42 -33.58
C ASN A 145 3.38 -16.68 -32.87
N PHE A 146 3.67 -16.56 -31.58
CA PHE A 146 4.03 -17.66 -30.70
C PHE A 146 2.81 -18.16 -29.97
N THR A 147 2.49 -19.45 -30.04
CA THR A 147 1.47 -20.10 -29.22
C THR A 147 2.14 -21.16 -28.36
N ILE A 148 2.15 -20.97 -27.07
CA ILE A 148 2.74 -21.85 -26.06
C ILE A 148 1.60 -22.57 -25.35
N SER A 149 1.53 -23.89 -25.49
CA SER A 149 0.47 -24.69 -24.89
C SER A 149 1.04 -25.70 -23.90
N ASN A 150 0.20 -26.06 -22.92
CA ASN A 150 0.51 -27.12 -21.95
C ASN A 150 1.84 -26.91 -21.20
N LEU A 151 2.10 -25.71 -20.71
CA LEU A 151 3.31 -25.38 -19.95
C LEU A 151 3.55 -26.42 -18.83
N PHE A 152 4.79 -26.95 -18.74
CA PHE A 152 5.23 -28.00 -17.83
C PHE A 152 4.53 -29.35 -18.00
N TYR A 153 4.03 -29.69 -19.20
CA TYR A 153 3.36 -30.96 -19.45
C TYR A 153 4.27 -32.18 -19.20
N ASN A 154 5.58 -32.04 -19.47
CA ASN A 154 6.61 -33.04 -19.28
C ASN A 154 7.37 -32.91 -17.94
N VAL A 155 7.00 -31.94 -17.07
CA VAL A 155 7.58 -31.74 -15.74
C VAL A 155 6.46 -31.67 -14.70
N PRO A 156 5.82 -32.79 -14.33
CA PRO A 156 4.60 -32.79 -13.51
C PRO A 156 4.79 -32.13 -12.14
N VAL A 157 5.99 -32.22 -11.57
CA VAL A 157 6.31 -31.59 -10.28
C VAL A 157 6.16 -30.09 -10.37
N ARG A 158 6.74 -29.43 -11.40
CA ARG A 158 6.60 -27.99 -11.61
C ARG A 158 5.17 -27.57 -11.87
N ARG A 159 4.41 -28.37 -12.64
CA ARG A 159 2.99 -28.08 -12.90
C ARG A 159 2.18 -28.05 -11.60
N LYS A 160 2.49 -28.91 -10.62
CA LYS A 160 1.86 -28.90 -9.28
C LYS A 160 2.25 -27.69 -8.44
N PHE A 161 3.42 -27.10 -8.67
CA PHE A 161 3.87 -25.89 -7.95
C PHE A 161 3.32 -24.57 -8.52
N LEU A 162 2.57 -24.59 -9.62
CA LEU A 162 1.85 -23.41 -10.09
C LEU A 162 0.80 -23.01 -9.05
N LYS A 163 0.79 -21.73 -8.73
CA LYS A 163 -0.14 -21.13 -7.76
C LYS A 163 -1.57 -21.09 -8.32
N SER A 164 -2.52 -20.49 -7.60
CA SER A 164 -3.88 -20.27 -8.10
C SER A 164 -3.89 -19.47 -9.40
N ASN A 165 -4.95 -19.56 -10.19
CA ASN A 165 -5.10 -18.79 -11.44
C ASN A 165 -4.98 -17.28 -11.17
N THR A 166 -5.57 -16.80 -10.08
CA THR A 166 -5.47 -15.38 -9.67
C THR A 166 -4.03 -14.97 -9.40
N THR A 167 -3.25 -15.78 -8.67
CA THR A 167 -1.85 -15.49 -8.38
C THR A 167 -1.00 -15.48 -9.65
N GLU A 168 -1.17 -16.47 -10.54
CA GLU A 168 -0.41 -16.51 -11.79
C GLU A 168 -0.81 -15.33 -12.71
N LEU A 169 -2.08 -14.95 -12.74
CA LEU A 169 -2.53 -13.79 -13.50
C LEU A 169 -1.91 -12.49 -12.95
N ASN A 170 -1.85 -12.31 -11.65
CA ASN A 170 -1.19 -11.16 -11.02
C ASN A 170 0.30 -11.09 -11.37
N ASN A 171 0.99 -12.24 -11.42
CA ASN A 171 2.38 -12.29 -11.86
C ASN A 171 2.53 -11.89 -13.33
N ILE A 172 1.60 -12.35 -14.20
CA ILE A 172 1.56 -11.97 -15.63
C ILE A 172 1.35 -10.47 -15.78
N VAL A 173 0.33 -9.93 -15.12
CA VAL A 173 0.00 -8.51 -15.15
C VAL A 173 1.19 -7.68 -14.66
N THR A 174 1.82 -8.06 -13.54
CA THR A 174 3.00 -7.34 -13.01
C THR A 174 4.19 -7.37 -14.00
N ALA A 175 4.45 -8.49 -14.66
CA ALA A 175 5.51 -8.58 -15.66
C ALA A 175 5.21 -7.73 -16.89
N PHE A 176 3.96 -7.76 -17.35
CA PHE A 176 3.47 -6.98 -18.49
C PHE A 176 3.52 -5.45 -18.19
N GLU A 177 3.05 -5.01 -17.04
CA GLU A 177 3.09 -3.61 -16.61
C GLU A 177 4.52 -3.05 -16.64
N ARG A 178 5.50 -3.83 -16.15
CA ARG A 178 6.92 -3.43 -16.13
C ARG A 178 7.47 -3.17 -17.53
N ILE A 179 7.08 -3.99 -18.49
CA ILE A 179 7.52 -3.82 -19.89
C ILE A 179 6.76 -2.67 -20.54
N ALA A 180 5.44 -2.62 -20.40
CA ALA A 180 4.60 -1.58 -20.99
C ALA A 180 4.94 -0.17 -20.54
N LEU A 181 5.39 0.01 -19.29
CA LEU A 181 5.83 1.29 -18.74
C LEU A 181 7.15 1.79 -19.34
N VAL A 182 8.00 0.88 -19.84
CA VAL A 182 9.29 1.24 -20.46
C VAL A 182 9.12 1.69 -21.90
N TYR A 183 8.16 1.10 -22.63
CA TYR A 183 7.97 1.31 -24.06
C TYR A 183 6.62 1.97 -24.36
N PRO A 184 6.48 3.27 -24.06
CA PRO A 184 5.22 3.99 -24.32
C PRO A 184 4.88 4.10 -25.81
N ASP A 185 5.87 4.04 -26.70
CA ASP A 185 5.70 4.13 -28.16
C ASP A 185 5.18 2.84 -28.80
N VAL A 186 5.15 1.73 -28.06
CA VAL A 186 4.62 0.44 -28.55
C VAL A 186 3.18 0.29 -28.05
N ALA A 187 2.27 -0.13 -28.92
CA ALA A 187 0.91 -0.50 -28.55
C ALA A 187 0.88 -1.92 -27.98
N PHE A 188 0.19 -2.11 -26.85
CA PHE A 188 0.08 -3.41 -26.19
C PHE A 188 -1.37 -3.75 -25.89
N THR A 189 -1.74 -5.03 -26.08
CA THR A 189 -2.97 -5.57 -25.54
C THR A 189 -2.69 -6.81 -24.68
N LEU A 190 -3.48 -6.99 -23.63
CA LEU A 190 -3.44 -8.17 -22.78
C LEU A 190 -4.85 -8.70 -22.56
N TYR A 191 -5.10 -9.93 -22.94
CA TYR A 191 -6.34 -10.64 -22.70
C TYR A 191 -6.12 -11.83 -21.77
N ASN A 192 -7.05 -12.08 -20.85
CA ASN A 192 -7.14 -13.33 -20.13
C ASN A 192 -8.49 -13.98 -20.42
N ASN A 193 -8.47 -15.17 -21.03
CA ASN A 193 -9.63 -15.80 -21.65
C ASN A 193 -10.24 -14.86 -22.70
N GLN A 194 -11.46 -14.38 -22.48
CA GLN A 194 -12.16 -13.44 -23.37
C GLN A 194 -12.19 -12.01 -22.81
N THR A 195 -11.62 -11.80 -21.63
CA THR A 195 -11.64 -10.50 -20.96
C THR A 195 -10.41 -9.69 -21.35
N GLU A 196 -10.61 -8.48 -21.86
CA GLU A 196 -9.57 -7.49 -22.09
C GLU A 196 -9.12 -6.89 -20.75
N LEU A 197 -7.86 -7.07 -20.38
CA LEU A 197 -7.26 -6.48 -19.20
C LEU A 197 -6.58 -5.15 -19.50
N TYR A 198 -5.87 -5.09 -20.61
CA TYR A 198 -5.18 -3.89 -21.07
C TYR A 198 -5.33 -3.69 -22.56
N ASN A 199 -5.52 -2.40 -22.94
CA ASN A 199 -5.50 -1.93 -24.31
C ASN A 199 -4.74 -0.60 -24.33
N LEU A 200 -3.43 -0.68 -24.45
CA LEU A 200 -2.50 0.43 -24.30
C LEU A 200 -2.07 0.91 -25.70
N LYS A 201 -2.52 2.11 -26.08
CA LYS A 201 -2.13 2.72 -27.36
C LYS A 201 -0.74 3.32 -27.25
N ALA A 202 -0.02 3.41 -28.39
CA ALA A 202 1.23 4.16 -28.45
C ALA A 202 0.99 5.64 -28.07
N GLY A 203 1.87 6.21 -27.24
CA GLY A 203 1.70 7.58 -26.75
C GLY A 203 2.83 8.05 -25.86
N GLY A 204 2.63 9.17 -25.17
CA GLY A 204 3.61 9.70 -24.22
C GLY A 204 3.70 8.92 -22.92
N LEU A 205 4.85 9.02 -22.23
CA LEU A 205 5.11 8.31 -20.97
C LEU A 205 4.05 8.60 -19.89
N ARG A 206 3.66 9.86 -19.71
CA ARG A 206 2.64 10.25 -18.72
C ARG A 206 1.30 9.54 -18.99
N GLN A 207 0.86 9.54 -20.27
CA GLN A 207 -0.37 8.86 -20.67
C GLN A 207 -0.27 7.34 -20.42
N ARG A 208 0.87 6.74 -20.74
CA ARG A 208 1.12 5.31 -20.49
C ARG A 208 1.01 4.97 -19.00
N ILE A 209 1.58 5.80 -18.11
CA ILE A 209 1.46 5.61 -16.66
C ILE A 209 -0.02 5.68 -16.24
N VAL A 210 -0.75 6.65 -16.76
CA VAL A 210 -2.19 6.82 -16.47
C VAL A 210 -3.02 5.62 -16.96
N ASP A 211 -2.73 5.11 -18.17
CA ASP A 211 -3.45 3.97 -18.76
C ASP A 211 -3.17 2.66 -17.99
N VAL A 212 -1.96 2.50 -17.45
CA VAL A 212 -1.56 1.31 -16.68
C VAL A 212 -2.05 1.37 -15.23
N ILE A 213 -1.94 2.51 -14.56
CA ILE A 213 -2.20 2.64 -13.13
C ILE A 213 -3.63 3.11 -12.84
N GLY A 214 -4.19 3.93 -13.73
CA GLY A 214 -5.53 4.51 -13.61
C GLY A 214 -5.55 6.03 -13.62
N LYS A 215 -6.69 6.60 -14.00
CA LYS A 215 -6.84 8.04 -14.28
C LYS A 215 -6.55 8.94 -13.07
N LYS A 216 -6.83 8.47 -11.85
CA LYS A 216 -6.65 9.27 -10.61
C LYS A 216 -5.20 9.70 -10.38
N ILE A 217 -4.21 8.90 -10.81
CA ILE A 217 -2.80 9.23 -10.58
C ILE A 217 -2.34 10.48 -11.36
N ASN A 218 -3.02 10.81 -12.46
CA ASN A 218 -2.62 11.93 -13.34
C ASN A 218 -2.49 13.28 -12.62
N GLN A 219 -3.37 13.55 -11.65
CA GLN A 219 -3.39 14.81 -10.89
C GLN A 219 -2.25 14.89 -9.86
N HIS A 220 -1.69 13.73 -9.50
CA HIS A 220 -0.66 13.61 -8.48
C HIS A 220 0.75 13.40 -9.03
N LEU A 221 0.94 13.36 -10.36
CA LEU A 221 2.25 13.13 -10.97
C LEU A 221 3.03 14.45 -11.15
N LEU A 222 4.18 14.55 -10.50
CA LEU A 222 5.18 15.62 -10.67
C LEU A 222 6.28 15.13 -11.60
N PRO A 223 6.64 15.86 -12.66
CA PRO A 223 7.69 15.45 -13.58
C PRO A 223 9.08 15.64 -12.96
N ILE A 224 9.99 14.74 -13.31
CA ILE A 224 11.43 14.85 -13.06
C ILE A 224 12.13 14.71 -14.41
N ASP A 225 13.02 15.63 -14.73
CA ASP A 225 13.92 15.55 -15.88
C ASP A 225 15.22 16.28 -15.55
N ILE A 226 16.25 15.52 -15.24
CA ILE A 226 17.59 16.03 -14.91
C ILE A 226 18.61 15.30 -15.77
N ASP A 227 19.45 16.07 -16.43
CA ASP A 227 20.56 15.56 -17.24
C ASP A 227 21.88 15.99 -16.61
N THR A 228 22.70 15.02 -16.24
CA THR A 228 24.02 15.24 -15.64
C THR A 228 25.08 14.44 -16.41
N THR A 229 26.35 14.73 -16.16
CA THR A 229 27.46 13.98 -16.76
C THR A 229 27.52 12.51 -16.35
N MET A 230 26.91 12.17 -15.21
CA MET A 230 26.94 10.80 -14.66
C MET A 230 25.71 9.98 -15.09
N CYS A 231 24.55 10.58 -15.13
CA CYS A 231 23.31 9.92 -15.51
C CYS A 231 22.24 10.94 -15.90
N LYS A 232 21.33 10.52 -16.75
CA LYS A 232 20.06 11.20 -16.98
C LYS A 232 18.98 10.53 -16.17
N ILE A 233 18.23 11.32 -15.41
CA ILE A 233 17.08 10.86 -14.60
C ILE A 233 15.83 11.54 -15.14
N SER A 234 14.85 10.76 -15.57
CA SER A 234 13.58 11.27 -16.05
C SER A 234 12.43 10.48 -15.43
N GLY A 235 11.21 11.00 -15.53
CA GLY A 235 10.02 10.30 -15.07
C GLY A 235 9.10 11.11 -14.18
N PHE A 236 8.47 10.47 -13.21
CA PHE A 236 7.44 11.09 -12.37
C PHE A 236 7.52 10.59 -10.94
N VAL A 237 7.24 11.49 -9.98
CA VAL A 237 6.99 11.17 -8.58
C VAL A 237 5.62 11.68 -8.16
N GLY A 238 5.03 11.08 -7.14
CA GLY A 238 3.73 11.48 -6.63
C GLY A 238 3.79 12.71 -5.75
N LYS A 239 2.75 13.55 -5.75
CA LYS A 239 2.56 14.58 -4.73
C LYS A 239 2.47 13.96 -3.33
N PRO A 240 2.83 14.70 -2.25
CA PRO A 240 2.70 14.21 -0.88
C PRO A 240 1.30 13.68 -0.52
N GLU A 241 0.24 14.29 -1.08
CA GLU A 241 -1.16 13.88 -0.90
C GLU A 241 -1.48 12.47 -1.45
N SER A 242 -0.63 11.96 -2.35
CA SER A 242 -0.77 10.61 -2.92
C SER A 242 -0.14 9.52 -2.05
N ALA A 243 0.41 9.87 -0.88
CA ALA A 243 1.02 8.94 0.04
C ALA A 243 0.02 7.91 0.56
N ARG A 244 0.46 6.66 0.71
CA ARG A 244 -0.35 5.56 1.24
C ARG A 244 0.52 4.58 2.03
N LYS A 245 -0.10 3.88 2.97
CA LYS A 245 0.58 2.85 3.76
C LYS A 245 0.87 1.58 2.97
N LYS A 246 0.02 1.23 2.00
CA LYS A 246 0.12 -0.01 1.21
C LYS A 246 -0.31 0.20 -0.24
N GLY A 247 0.05 -0.75 -1.10
CA GLY A 247 -0.39 -0.79 -2.49
C GLY A 247 0.21 0.29 -3.39
N VAL A 248 1.29 0.93 -2.96
CA VAL A 248 1.92 2.02 -3.70
C VAL A 248 2.68 1.48 -4.91
N ARG A 249 2.50 2.10 -6.05
CA ARG A 249 3.15 1.73 -7.30
C ARG A 249 4.51 2.41 -7.42
N GLN A 250 5.57 1.63 -7.37
CA GLN A 250 6.96 2.11 -7.31
C GLN A 250 7.81 1.37 -8.33
N PHE A 251 8.35 2.12 -9.29
CA PHE A 251 9.11 1.55 -10.40
C PHE A 251 10.40 2.33 -10.63
N PHE A 252 11.49 1.60 -10.69
CA PHE A 252 12.77 2.06 -11.22
C PHE A 252 13.08 1.33 -12.51
N PHE A 253 13.58 2.06 -13.47
CA PHE A 253 14.07 1.53 -14.72
C PHE A 253 15.47 2.07 -15.02
N VAL A 254 16.37 1.24 -15.53
CA VAL A 254 17.69 1.64 -15.98
C VAL A 254 17.94 1.08 -17.37
N ASN A 255 18.26 1.93 -18.32
CA ASN A 255 18.49 1.58 -19.72
C ASN A 255 17.39 0.62 -20.26
N GLY A 256 16.12 0.93 -19.96
CA GLY A 256 14.97 0.14 -20.38
C GLY A 256 14.68 -1.11 -19.54
N ARG A 257 15.40 -1.39 -18.45
CA ARG A 257 15.20 -2.57 -17.60
C ARG A 257 14.62 -2.21 -16.26
N TYR A 258 13.63 -2.95 -15.81
CA TYR A 258 13.10 -2.83 -14.46
C TYR A 258 14.14 -3.26 -13.41
N MET A 259 14.31 -2.45 -12.37
CA MET A 259 15.17 -2.78 -11.24
C MET A 259 14.47 -2.57 -9.90
N LYS A 260 14.96 -3.31 -8.89
CA LYS A 260 14.68 -3.06 -7.47
C LYS A 260 15.94 -2.50 -6.83
N HIS A 261 15.86 -1.32 -6.23
CA HIS A 261 17.02 -0.68 -5.62
C HIS A 261 16.62 -0.04 -4.27
N PRO A 262 16.76 -0.77 -3.14
CA PRO A 262 16.34 -0.27 -1.83
C PRO A 262 17.04 1.04 -1.41
N TYR A 263 18.30 1.22 -1.83
CA TYR A 263 19.07 2.43 -1.53
C TYR A 263 18.49 3.66 -2.26
N PHE A 264 18.11 3.53 -3.54
CA PHE A 264 17.45 4.62 -4.28
C PHE A 264 16.00 4.85 -3.82
N HIS A 265 15.31 3.82 -3.37
CA HIS A 265 14.02 3.99 -2.70
C HIS A 265 14.16 4.89 -1.47
N LYS A 266 15.20 4.65 -0.64
CA LYS A 266 15.49 5.50 0.51
C LYS A 266 15.83 6.95 0.09
N ALA A 267 16.51 7.17 -1.06
CA ALA A 267 16.77 8.50 -1.58
C ALA A 267 15.48 9.29 -1.81
N ILE A 268 14.50 8.67 -2.48
CA ILE A 268 13.18 9.28 -2.70
C ILE A 268 12.50 9.56 -1.36
N MET A 269 12.38 8.57 -0.47
CA MET A 269 11.70 8.74 0.81
C MET A 269 12.33 9.81 1.69
N THR A 270 13.67 9.96 1.65
CA THR A 270 14.38 11.05 2.35
C THR A 270 13.99 12.45 1.81
N ALA A 271 13.68 12.56 0.52
CA ALA A 271 13.19 13.82 -0.04
C ALA A 271 11.79 14.22 0.49
N TYR A 272 10.98 13.24 0.91
CA TYR A 272 9.64 13.43 1.47
C TYR A 272 9.57 13.40 3.01
N GLU A 273 10.70 13.28 3.72
CA GLU A 273 10.78 12.99 5.16
C GLU A 273 9.89 13.90 6.04
N ARG A 274 9.66 15.16 5.64
CA ARG A 274 8.83 16.12 6.41
C ARG A 274 7.46 16.40 5.78
N LEU A 275 7.16 15.78 4.65
CA LEU A 275 5.97 16.05 3.84
C LEU A 275 4.94 14.92 3.91
N VAL A 276 5.39 13.74 4.34
CA VAL A 276 4.58 12.52 4.35
C VAL A 276 4.64 11.89 5.73
N PRO A 277 3.52 11.40 6.29
CA PRO A 277 3.47 10.71 7.57
C PRO A 277 4.42 9.50 7.61
N GLU A 278 4.97 9.20 8.78
CA GLU A 278 5.86 8.06 8.98
C GLU A 278 5.15 6.74 8.64
N GLY A 279 5.82 5.90 7.85
CA GLY A 279 5.29 4.61 7.39
C GLY A 279 4.46 4.67 6.12
N GLU A 280 4.19 5.83 5.56
CA GLU A 280 3.55 5.98 4.26
C GLU A 280 4.58 6.08 3.14
N GLN A 281 4.18 5.69 1.93
CA GLN A 281 5.03 5.61 0.75
C GLN A 281 4.41 6.39 -0.40
N ILE A 282 5.27 6.88 -1.30
CA ILE A 282 4.91 7.69 -2.48
C ILE A 282 5.03 6.85 -3.74
N PRO A 283 4.10 6.96 -4.71
CA PRO A 283 4.26 6.37 -6.03
C PRO A 283 5.34 7.11 -6.83
N TYR A 284 6.16 6.34 -7.56
CA TYR A 284 7.17 6.90 -8.45
C TYR A 284 7.44 6.00 -9.65
N PHE A 285 7.85 6.63 -10.76
CA PHE A 285 8.19 6.03 -12.05
C PHE A 285 9.47 6.71 -12.55
N ILE A 286 10.62 6.18 -12.18
CA ILE A 286 11.93 6.80 -12.41
C ILE A 286 12.73 6.00 -13.43
N TYR A 287 13.22 6.69 -14.43
CA TYR A 287 13.99 6.15 -15.55
C TYR A 287 15.41 6.72 -15.51
N PHE A 288 16.37 5.83 -15.38
CA PHE A 288 17.80 6.16 -15.44
C PHE A 288 18.33 5.80 -16.82
N THR A 289 19.00 6.74 -17.46
CA THR A 289 19.87 6.47 -18.60
C THR A 289 21.30 6.69 -18.14
N VAL A 290 22.07 5.60 -18.15
CA VAL A 290 23.44 5.54 -17.63
C VAL A 290 24.31 4.86 -18.68
N ASN A 291 25.59 5.22 -18.75
CA ASN A 291 26.51 4.51 -19.61
C ASN A 291 26.56 3.03 -19.22
N PRO A 292 26.39 2.07 -20.15
CA PRO A 292 26.44 0.64 -19.87
C PRO A 292 27.69 0.18 -19.12
N THR A 293 28.83 0.86 -19.28
CA THR A 293 30.09 0.58 -18.57
C THR A 293 30.05 0.84 -17.09
N ASP A 294 29.15 1.73 -16.63
CA ASP A 294 29.07 2.19 -15.25
C ASP A 294 28.08 1.37 -14.41
N ILE A 295 27.49 0.35 -15.02
CA ILE A 295 26.52 -0.55 -14.38
C ILE A 295 26.84 -2.02 -14.63
N ASP A 296 26.64 -2.87 -13.60
CA ASP A 296 26.64 -4.33 -13.76
C ASP A 296 25.21 -4.86 -13.62
N VAL A 297 24.70 -5.44 -14.73
CA VAL A 297 23.35 -6.03 -14.84
C VAL A 297 23.37 -7.53 -14.59
N ASN A 298 24.54 -8.18 -14.67
CA ASN A 298 24.64 -9.66 -14.64
C ASN A 298 24.86 -10.24 -13.24
N ILE A 299 24.35 -9.60 -12.20
CA ILE A 299 24.54 -10.04 -10.82
C ILE A 299 23.60 -11.18 -10.45
N HIS A 300 22.33 -11.13 -10.94
CA HIS A 300 21.31 -12.12 -10.61
C HIS A 300 20.64 -12.68 -11.88
N PRO A 301 20.22 -13.98 -11.91
CA PRO A 301 19.54 -14.57 -13.07
C PRO A 301 18.30 -13.81 -13.54
N THR A 302 17.55 -13.22 -12.60
CA THR A 302 16.35 -12.40 -12.91
C THR A 302 16.67 -11.00 -13.44
N LYS A 303 17.94 -10.55 -13.38
CA LYS A 303 18.42 -9.23 -13.83
C LYS A 303 17.66 -8.06 -13.21
N THR A 304 17.08 -8.23 -12.01
CA THR A 304 16.32 -7.18 -11.32
C THR A 304 17.17 -6.39 -10.31
N GLU A 305 18.33 -6.89 -9.97
CA GLU A 305 19.32 -6.23 -9.12
C GLU A 305 20.46 -5.74 -10.02
N ILE A 306 20.74 -4.46 -9.99
CA ILE A 306 21.73 -3.79 -10.82
C ILE A 306 22.63 -3.00 -9.89
N LYS A 307 23.94 -3.14 -10.07
CA LYS A 307 24.95 -2.41 -9.31
C LYS A 307 25.46 -1.24 -10.13
N PHE A 308 25.51 -0.08 -9.52
CA PHE A 308 26.09 1.12 -10.11
C PHE A 308 27.50 1.32 -9.58
N GLU A 309 28.42 1.79 -10.41
CA GLU A 309 29.79 2.11 -9.98
C GLU A 309 29.76 3.26 -8.95
N ASN A 310 28.95 4.29 -9.18
CA ASN A 310 28.88 5.51 -8.38
C ASN A 310 27.50 5.67 -7.68
N GLU A 311 27.03 4.66 -6.94
CA GLU A 311 25.71 4.65 -6.29
C GLU A 311 25.45 5.87 -5.40
N GLN A 312 26.46 6.35 -4.67
CA GLN A 312 26.31 7.48 -3.75
C GLN A 312 26.05 8.79 -4.48
N THR A 313 26.73 9.01 -5.60
CA THR A 313 26.54 10.21 -6.42
C THR A 313 25.16 10.20 -7.06
N VAL A 314 24.74 9.07 -7.64
CA VAL A 314 23.38 8.90 -8.21
C VAL A 314 22.31 9.11 -7.14
N TRP A 315 22.54 8.62 -5.90
CA TRP A 315 21.65 8.83 -4.77
C TRP A 315 21.46 10.33 -4.45
N GLN A 316 22.55 11.10 -4.41
CA GLN A 316 22.50 12.54 -4.16
C GLN A 316 21.76 13.29 -5.26
N ILE A 317 22.05 12.97 -6.53
CA ILE A 317 21.38 13.56 -7.70
C ILE A 317 19.87 13.25 -7.64
N LEU A 318 19.50 12.00 -7.39
CA LEU A 318 18.10 11.59 -7.30
C LEU A 318 17.37 12.32 -6.15
N THR A 319 18.00 12.41 -4.97
CA THR A 319 17.40 13.12 -3.82
C THR A 319 17.19 14.59 -4.12
N ALA A 320 18.16 15.25 -4.75
CA ALA A 320 18.06 16.65 -5.16
C ALA A 320 16.97 16.86 -6.21
N ALA A 321 16.92 15.98 -7.22
CA ALA A 321 15.92 15.99 -8.28
C ALA A 321 14.48 15.89 -7.74
N VAL A 322 14.27 14.97 -6.79
CA VAL A 322 12.94 14.77 -6.16
C VAL A 322 12.59 15.96 -5.28
N ARG A 323 13.53 16.52 -4.51
CA ARG A 323 13.28 17.71 -3.68
C ARG A 323 12.92 18.92 -4.52
N ASP A 324 13.60 19.14 -5.65
CA ASP A 324 13.31 20.21 -6.57
C ASP A 324 11.90 20.06 -7.17
N ALA A 325 11.58 18.89 -7.69
CA ALA A 325 10.25 18.58 -8.23
C ALA A 325 9.12 18.80 -7.22
N VAL A 326 9.32 18.39 -5.97
CA VAL A 326 8.33 18.56 -4.90
C VAL A 326 8.28 20.01 -4.43
N GLY A 327 9.41 20.70 -4.34
CA GLY A 327 9.51 22.11 -3.93
C GLY A 327 8.82 23.05 -4.89
N MET A 328 8.94 22.83 -6.21
CA MET A 328 8.29 23.65 -7.25
C MET A 328 6.75 23.56 -7.21
N PHE A 329 6.19 22.46 -6.69
CA PHE A 329 4.74 22.21 -6.66
C PHE A 329 4.17 22.13 -5.25
N SER A 330 4.98 22.35 -4.21
CA SER A 330 4.45 22.62 -2.89
C SER A 330 3.85 24.02 -2.94
N ASP A 331 2.51 24.10 -2.91
CA ASP A 331 1.77 25.33 -2.60
C ASP A 331 2.01 25.71 -1.12
N VAL A 332 3.25 25.93 -0.75
CA VAL A 332 3.53 26.83 0.35
C VAL A 332 3.20 28.19 -0.27
N THR A 333 1.98 28.66 -0.06
CA THR A 333 1.69 30.08 -0.13
C THR A 333 2.86 30.75 0.60
N ALA A 334 3.76 31.38 -0.16
CA ALA A 334 4.70 32.30 0.42
C ALA A 334 3.79 33.23 1.24
N ILE A 335 3.92 33.18 2.56
CA ILE A 335 3.30 34.19 3.39
C ILE A 335 4.08 35.46 3.01
N GLU A 336 3.64 36.11 1.95
CA GLU A 336 4.03 37.48 1.65
C GLU A 336 3.52 38.25 2.84
N PHE A 337 4.41 38.52 3.76
CA PHE A 337 4.14 39.52 4.77
C PHE A 337 3.99 40.82 3.98
N ASP A 338 2.73 41.25 3.83
CA ASP A 338 2.40 42.52 3.25
C ASP A 338 3.16 43.59 4.02
N THR A 339 4.22 44.10 3.42
CA THR A 339 5.07 45.16 3.98
C THR A 339 4.58 46.54 3.58
N GLU A 340 3.49 46.62 2.78
CA GLU A 340 2.84 47.89 2.48
C GLU A 340 2.18 48.43 3.76
N GLY A 341 2.75 49.47 4.31
CA GLY A 341 2.26 50.16 5.50
C GLY A 341 3.06 49.97 6.79
N LYS A 342 4.15 49.21 6.76
CA LYS A 342 5.08 49.22 7.91
C LYS A 342 5.96 50.46 7.87
N PRO A 343 6.10 51.20 8.98
CA PRO A 343 7.05 52.29 9.08
C PRO A 343 8.46 51.73 8.78
N ASP A 344 9.21 52.44 7.95
CA ASP A 344 10.61 52.13 7.64
C ASP A 344 11.37 51.86 8.96
N ILE A 345 11.86 50.65 9.12
CA ILE A 345 12.80 50.35 10.20
C ILE A 345 14.12 51.00 9.80
N PRO A 346 14.59 52.05 10.51
CA PRO A 346 15.84 52.72 10.13
C PRO A 346 16.98 51.71 10.17
N ALA A 347 17.75 51.60 9.13
CA ALA A 347 18.94 50.77 9.07
C ALA A 347 19.87 51.12 10.26
N LEU A 348 20.30 50.11 11.00
CA LEU A 348 21.13 50.21 12.20
C LEU A 348 22.54 50.75 11.89
N GLY A 349 22.66 51.87 11.24
CA GLY A 349 23.93 52.44 10.83
C GLY A 349 23.88 53.95 10.57
N THR A 350 22.71 54.61 10.63
CA THR A 350 22.53 56.03 10.34
C THR A 350 22.01 56.88 11.48
N MET A 351 22.20 56.44 12.75
CA MET A 351 21.93 57.34 13.88
C MET A 351 23.17 58.19 14.17
N PRO A 352 23.01 59.55 14.25
CA PRO A 352 24.09 60.40 14.68
C PRO A 352 24.38 60.12 16.16
N GLN A 353 25.66 59.88 16.48
CA GLN A 353 26.15 59.70 17.85
C GLN A 353 25.92 60.97 18.66
N THR A 354 24.79 61.12 19.28
CA THR A 354 24.58 62.15 20.33
C THR A 354 23.89 61.49 21.52
N GLY A 355 24.70 61.16 22.52
CA GLY A 355 24.33 61.23 23.90
C GLY A 355 23.37 60.17 24.45
N VAL A 356 23.42 58.88 24.01
CA VAL A 356 22.72 57.81 24.74
C VAL A 356 23.74 57.07 25.57
N SER A 357 23.75 57.37 26.90
CA SER A 357 24.48 56.57 27.90
C SER A 357 23.86 55.20 28.04
N ALA A 358 24.66 54.17 27.89
CA ALA A 358 24.19 52.80 28.12
C ALA A 358 23.64 52.62 29.53
N PRO A 359 22.48 51.95 29.73
CA PRO A 359 21.94 51.73 31.06
C PRO A 359 22.95 50.92 31.90
N LYS A 360 23.33 51.49 33.05
CA LYS A 360 24.18 50.82 34.02
C LYS A 360 23.36 49.74 34.69
N VAL A 361 23.67 48.49 34.44
CA VAL A 361 23.12 47.34 35.18
C VAL A 361 23.69 47.40 36.59
N GLN A 362 22.88 47.71 37.58
CA GLN A 362 23.24 47.58 39.00
C GLN A 362 23.08 46.10 39.37
N TYR A 363 24.22 45.42 39.50
CA TYR A 363 24.25 44.07 40.02
C TYR A 363 24.13 44.11 41.53
N ASN A 364 23.09 43.47 42.09
CA ASN A 364 22.92 43.30 43.52
C ASN A 364 23.45 41.89 43.89
N PRO A 365 24.62 41.79 44.55
CA PRO A 365 25.24 40.51 44.88
C PRO A 365 24.54 39.72 45.99
N THR A 366 23.49 40.31 46.62
CA THR A 366 22.71 39.66 47.68
C THR A 366 21.35 39.22 47.26
N TYR A 367 20.97 39.35 45.97
CA TYR A 367 19.69 38.89 45.45
C TYR A 367 19.70 37.38 45.25
N ASN A 368 18.91 36.66 46.04
CA ASN A 368 18.69 35.22 45.89
C ASN A 368 17.21 34.96 45.61
N PRO A 369 16.86 34.56 44.38
CA PRO A 369 15.47 34.35 43.97
C PRO A 369 14.77 33.17 44.67
N PHE A 370 15.49 32.38 45.48
CA PHE A 370 14.95 31.21 46.18
C PHE A 370 14.63 31.49 47.68
N ASN A 371 14.82 32.72 48.17
CA ASN A 371 14.61 33.05 49.59
C ASN A 371 13.53 34.09 49.82
N GLU A 372 12.52 34.22 48.98
CA GLU A 372 11.36 35.11 49.24
C GLU A 372 10.26 34.36 49.99
N THR A 373 10.01 34.77 51.22
CA THR A 373 8.77 34.51 51.95
C THR A 373 7.60 35.20 51.23
N PRO A 374 6.44 34.54 51.09
CA PRO A 374 5.32 35.11 50.33
C PRO A 374 4.72 36.31 51.08
N THR A 375 4.99 37.50 50.61
CA THR A 375 4.20 38.69 50.97
C THR A 375 2.97 38.73 50.07
N THR A 376 1.83 38.60 50.68
CA THR A 376 0.51 38.78 50.07
C THR A 376 0.38 40.21 49.53
N HIS A 377 0.61 40.37 48.23
CA HIS A 377 0.14 41.55 47.51
C HIS A 377 -1.28 41.29 47.00
N SER A 378 -2.26 42.01 47.53
CA SER A 378 -3.60 42.10 46.98
C SER A 378 -3.50 42.75 45.61
N ASN A 379 -3.74 42.01 44.56
CA ASN A 379 -3.97 42.55 43.21
C ASN A 379 -5.35 43.22 43.19
N ALA A 380 -5.43 44.48 43.61
CA ALA A 380 -6.54 45.34 43.20
C ALA A 380 -6.25 45.77 41.74
N ALA A 381 -7.11 45.44 40.82
CA ALA A 381 -7.05 45.93 39.45
C ALA A 381 -7.11 47.48 39.49
N PRO A 382 -6.36 48.21 38.66
CA PRO A 382 -6.45 49.66 38.59
C PRO A 382 -7.85 50.07 38.15
N ASP A 383 -8.44 51.08 38.84
CA ASP A 383 -9.82 51.55 38.66
C ASP A 383 -10.16 52.13 37.26
N ASN A 384 -9.25 52.10 36.30
CA ASN A 384 -9.40 52.69 34.97
C ASN A 384 -9.16 51.74 33.80
N TRP A 385 -9.37 50.44 33.98
CA TRP A 385 -9.18 49.49 32.89
C TRP A 385 -10.20 49.66 31.74
N GLU A 386 -11.37 50.25 31.99
CA GLU A 386 -12.40 50.56 30.98
C GLU A 386 -11.95 51.63 29.96
N GLN A 387 -11.04 52.53 30.33
CA GLN A 387 -10.52 53.54 29.41
C GLN A 387 -9.58 52.98 28.31
N LEU A 388 -9.14 51.77 28.45
CA LEU A 388 -8.34 51.10 27.43
C LEU A 388 -9.16 50.59 26.21
N TYR A 389 -10.48 50.57 26.31
CA TYR A 389 -11.40 50.13 25.27
C TYR A 389 -12.24 51.29 24.66
N GLU A 390 -12.12 52.51 25.14
CA GLU A 390 -12.72 53.69 24.53
C GLU A 390 -11.93 54.12 23.29
N GLY A 391 -12.22 53.52 22.17
CA GLY A 391 -11.60 53.87 20.87
C GLY A 391 -11.75 52.80 19.81
N LEU A 392 -12.22 51.63 20.15
CA LEU A 392 -12.38 50.53 19.21
C LEU A 392 -13.80 50.38 18.61
N GLY A 393 -14.68 51.34 18.87
CA GLY A 393 -16.08 51.28 18.48
C GLY A 393 -16.54 52.43 17.60
N SER A 394 -15.88 52.82 16.52
CA SER A 394 -16.49 53.69 15.49
C SER A 394 -15.68 53.71 14.19
N ALA A 395 -15.96 52.81 13.32
CA ALA A 395 -15.65 52.96 11.91
C ALA A 395 -16.92 52.78 11.06
N HIS A 396 -17.39 53.90 10.62
CA HIS A 396 -18.43 54.22 9.68
C HIS A 396 -18.97 53.14 8.75
N THR A 397 -20.25 52.92 8.88
CA THR A 397 -21.21 52.42 7.87
C THR A 397 -21.17 53.33 6.65
N ARG A 398 -20.82 52.77 5.49
CA ARG A 398 -21.15 53.34 4.16
C ARG A 398 -21.91 52.27 3.38
N GLN A 399 -23.22 52.52 3.29
CA GLN A 399 -24.19 51.80 2.50
C GLN A 399 -23.80 51.83 1.00
N GLN A 400 -23.72 50.69 0.35
CA GLN A 400 -24.09 50.58 -1.04
C GLN A 400 -25.03 49.37 -1.21
N GLN A 401 -26.22 49.68 -1.67
CA GLN A 401 -27.31 48.81 -2.00
C GLN A 401 -27.00 48.01 -3.28
N THR A 402 -27.20 46.72 -3.25
CA THR A 402 -27.63 45.95 -4.42
C THR A 402 -28.51 44.77 -3.96
N PRO A 403 -29.50 44.32 -4.74
CA PRO A 403 -30.76 43.79 -4.25
C PRO A 403 -30.72 42.30 -3.89
N SER A 404 -31.48 41.97 -2.87
CA SER A 404 -31.80 40.63 -2.37
C SER A 404 -32.62 39.83 -3.39
N LEU A 405 -32.23 38.59 -3.61
CA LEU A 405 -33.17 37.52 -4.01
C LEU A 405 -32.92 36.32 -3.07
N PHE A 406 -34.01 35.90 -2.46
CA PHE A 406 -34.17 34.80 -1.51
C PHE A 406 -33.90 35.14 -0.04
N GLY A 407 -35.02 35.22 0.64
CA GLY A 407 -35.09 35.42 2.06
C GLY A 407 -35.06 34.15 2.88
N THR A 408 -34.91 34.42 4.15
CA THR A 408 -35.40 33.74 5.33
C THR A 408 -34.59 32.64 5.97
N ASP A 409 -34.27 32.97 7.23
CA ASP A 409 -34.05 32.10 8.39
C ASP A 409 -32.83 31.12 8.41
N ALA A 410 -31.71 31.66 8.90
CA ALA A 410 -30.66 30.86 9.49
C ALA A 410 -30.13 31.51 10.79
N GLY A 411 -30.83 31.27 11.83
CA GLY A 411 -30.44 31.76 13.17
C GLY A 411 -30.92 30.82 14.26
N SER A 412 -30.51 29.52 14.26
CA SER A 412 -30.68 28.64 15.45
C SER A 412 -30.23 27.19 15.28
N VAL A 413 -29.13 26.89 14.53
CA VAL A 413 -28.70 25.49 14.30
C VAL A 413 -27.24 25.21 14.66
N ILE A 414 -26.58 26.02 15.46
CA ILE A 414 -25.17 25.75 15.81
C ILE A 414 -24.95 25.23 17.25
N GLN A 415 -26.01 25.01 18.04
CA GLN A 415 -25.83 24.53 19.42
C GLN A 415 -26.28 23.11 19.72
N SER A 416 -26.65 22.29 18.68
CA SER A 416 -27.13 20.93 18.93
C SER A 416 -26.30 19.81 18.29
N ARG A 417 -25.08 20.06 17.83
CA ARG A 417 -24.22 19.03 17.19
C ARG A 417 -23.12 18.45 18.05
N SER A 418 -22.92 18.89 19.28
CA SER A 418 -21.92 18.30 20.18
C SER A 418 -22.45 17.20 21.12
N ASN A 419 -23.77 17.00 21.18
CA ASN A 419 -24.35 16.00 22.08
C ASN A 419 -24.95 14.76 21.38
N ALA A 420 -24.84 14.65 20.05
CA ALA A 420 -25.36 13.51 19.33
C ALA A 420 -24.32 12.39 19.05
N ALA A 421 -23.03 12.71 19.16
CA ALA A 421 -21.97 11.73 18.91
C ALA A 421 -21.69 10.80 20.11
N SER A 422 -22.14 11.15 21.30
CA SER A 422 -21.92 10.33 22.50
C SER A 422 -23.08 9.37 22.84
N LYS A 423 -24.17 9.40 22.09
CA LYS A 423 -25.32 8.49 22.34
C LYS A 423 -25.41 7.28 21.41
N SER A 424 -24.65 7.22 20.30
CA SER A 424 -24.73 6.10 19.37
C SER A 424 -23.82 4.92 19.71
N PHE A 425 -22.84 5.08 20.60
CA PHE A 425 -21.95 3.98 21.00
C PHE A 425 -22.49 3.09 22.12
N ALA A 426 -23.49 3.54 22.87
CA ALA A 426 -24.05 2.77 23.97
C ALA A 426 -25.14 1.76 23.56
N ASP A 427 -25.74 1.93 22.36
CA ASP A 427 -26.92 1.12 21.96
C ASP A 427 -26.60 0.01 20.93
N ASN A 428 -25.38 -0.02 20.38
CA ASN A 428 -24.89 -1.09 19.48
C ASN A 428 -23.84 -1.98 20.13
N GLY A 429 -23.78 -2.03 21.46
CA GLY A 429 -23.09 -3.05 22.21
C GLY A 429 -23.70 -4.41 21.85
N ILE A 430 -22.94 -5.17 21.10
CA ILE A 430 -23.19 -6.52 20.62
C ILE A 430 -24.02 -7.30 21.62
N VAL A 431 -25.30 -7.55 21.28
CA VAL A 431 -26.20 -8.49 21.96
C VAL A 431 -25.71 -9.92 21.66
N LEU A 432 -24.57 -10.29 22.21
CA LEU A 432 -24.02 -11.65 22.12
C LEU A 432 -23.86 -12.33 23.49
N SER A 433 -24.15 -11.62 24.60
CA SER A 433 -23.94 -12.18 25.95
C SER A 433 -25.20 -12.65 26.69
N GLN A 434 -26.40 -12.60 26.10
CA GLN A 434 -27.63 -12.96 26.83
C GLN A 434 -28.28 -14.27 26.40
N LYS A 435 -27.62 -15.12 25.62
CA LYS A 435 -28.20 -16.46 25.25
C LYS A 435 -27.53 -17.68 25.86
N PHE A 436 -26.58 -17.52 26.77
CA PHE A 436 -25.92 -18.66 27.41
C PHE A 436 -26.19 -18.85 28.92
N ALA A 437 -27.16 -18.13 29.49
CA ALA A 437 -27.47 -18.24 30.91
C ALA A 437 -28.90 -18.72 31.21
N GLN A 438 -29.52 -19.53 30.36
CA GLN A 438 -30.80 -20.19 30.66
C GLN A 438 -30.84 -21.58 30.07
N THR A 439 -30.08 -22.49 30.64
CA THR A 439 -30.42 -23.92 30.60
C THR A 439 -29.58 -24.61 31.69
N GLU A 440 -30.12 -24.66 32.90
CA GLU A 440 -29.92 -25.70 33.91
C GLU A 440 -30.49 -25.20 35.24
N GLU A 441 -31.77 -25.46 35.46
CA GLU A 441 -32.34 -25.65 36.76
C GLU A 441 -33.62 -26.47 36.62
N ARG A 442 -33.51 -27.73 36.90
CA ARG A 442 -34.62 -28.53 37.39
C ARG A 442 -34.07 -29.79 38.09
N SER A 443 -34.00 -29.75 39.43
CA SER A 443 -34.54 -30.85 40.22
C SER A 443 -34.24 -30.70 41.71
N THR A 444 -35.35 -30.70 42.48
CA THR A 444 -35.59 -31.30 43.78
C THR A 444 -35.11 -30.61 45.06
N MET A 445 -36.11 -30.09 45.75
CA MET A 445 -36.19 -29.97 47.24
C MET A 445 -36.22 -31.36 47.91
N PRO A 446 -35.94 -31.51 49.24
CA PRO A 446 -36.83 -31.03 50.27
C PRO A 446 -36.19 -30.52 51.60
N GLU A 447 -36.99 -29.68 52.28
CA GLU A 447 -37.30 -29.50 53.71
C GLU A 447 -36.30 -29.73 54.87
N GLY A 448 -36.28 -28.74 55.78
CA GLY A 448 -36.05 -28.97 57.18
C GLY A 448 -35.47 -27.86 58.04
N SER A 449 -36.35 -27.04 58.66
CA SER A 449 -36.38 -26.57 60.05
C SER A 449 -35.38 -25.52 60.59
N THR A 450 -36.00 -24.41 60.99
CA THR A 450 -36.03 -23.71 62.33
C THR A 450 -34.87 -22.82 62.80
N SER A 451 -35.26 -21.53 62.94
CA SER A 451 -35.04 -20.60 64.07
C SER A 451 -33.60 -20.12 64.37
N GLU A 452 -33.30 -18.89 64.44
CA GLU A 452 -33.68 -17.88 65.44
C GLU A 452 -33.18 -16.47 65.03
N ALA A 453 -33.97 -15.47 65.42
CA ALA A 453 -33.78 -14.07 65.21
C ALA A 453 -32.69 -13.43 66.06
N THR A 454 -31.92 -12.52 65.53
CA THR A 454 -31.38 -11.38 66.30
C THR A 454 -31.20 -10.16 65.40
N THR A 455 -31.80 -9.08 65.81
CA THR A 455 -31.98 -7.77 65.23
C THR A 455 -30.70 -6.90 65.23
N PRO A 456 -30.69 -5.75 64.54
CA PRO A 456 -29.57 -5.25 63.79
C PRO A 456 -28.79 -4.16 64.55
N LYS A 457 -27.50 -4.08 64.23
CA LYS A 457 -26.72 -2.84 64.47
C LYS A 457 -26.45 -2.20 63.14
N GLN A 458 -27.17 -1.08 62.91
CA GLN A 458 -26.79 -0.05 61.92
C GLN A 458 -25.34 0.40 62.17
N LYS A 459 -24.49 0.11 61.21
CA LYS A 459 -23.26 0.87 60.96
C LYS A 459 -23.46 1.62 59.67
N THR A 460 -23.65 2.93 59.78
CA THR A 460 -23.46 3.93 58.77
C THR A 460 -22.11 3.72 58.11
N SER A 461 -22.07 3.14 56.94
CA SER A 461 -20.91 3.20 56.06
C SER A 461 -21.08 4.44 55.18
N LEU A 462 -20.37 5.49 55.56
CA LEU A 462 -20.04 6.61 54.69
C LEU A 462 -19.23 6.10 53.52
N LEU A 463 -19.76 6.32 52.29
CA LEU A 463 -19.03 6.38 51.03
C LEU A 463 -18.22 5.15 50.68
N GLU A 464 -18.88 4.12 50.15
CA GLU A 464 -18.29 3.30 49.08
C GLU A 464 -18.43 4.04 47.76
N GLU A 465 -17.61 5.06 47.52
CA GLU A 465 -17.19 5.40 46.20
C GLU A 465 -16.37 4.22 45.70
N LYS A 466 -16.97 3.40 44.84
CA LYS A 466 -16.27 2.35 44.08
C LYS A 466 -15.12 3.08 43.35
N SER A 467 -13.88 2.92 43.86
CA SER A 467 -12.71 3.42 43.13
C SER A 467 -12.76 2.86 41.70
N PRO A 468 -12.47 3.70 40.70
CA PRO A 468 -12.55 3.24 39.31
C PRO A 468 -11.70 2.00 39.14
N THR A 469 -12.31 0.92 38.64
CA THR A 469 -11.67 -0.38 38.46
C THR A 469 -10.55 -0.32 37.40
N HIS A 470 -10.64 0.67 36.53
CA HIS A 470 -9.74 0.88 35.41
C HIS A 470 -9.30 2.35 35.34
N TYR A 471 -8.05 2.55 34.96
CA TYR A 471 -7.46 3.88 34.76
C TYR A 471 -6.82 3.94 33.36
N GLN A 472 -7.15 4.97 32.57
CA GLN A 472 -6.53 5.21 31.27
C GLN A 472 -5.31 6.13 31.39
N TYR A 473 -4.16 5.68 30.87
CA TYR A 473 -2.93 6.46 30.85
C TYR A 473 -2.62 6.95 29.44
N LYS A 474 -2.51 8.28 29.27
CA LYS A 474 -2.18 8.98 28.01
C LYS A 474 -3.06 8.59 26.81
N GLY A 475 -4.29 8.12 27.01
CA GLY A 475 -5.13 7.65 25.92
C GLY A 475 -4.56 6.45 25.14
N GLN A 476 -3.66 5.68 25.75
CA GLN A 476 -2.98 4.54 25.12
C GLN A 476 -3.10 3.25 25.89
N TYR A 477 -3.04 3.34 27.22
CA TYR A 477 -2.97 2.17 28.07
C TYR A 477 -4.13 2.16 29.07
N ILE A 478 -4.75 1.01 29.23
CA ILE A 478 -5.71 0.72 30.30
C ILE A 478 -4.96 0.01 31.42
N MET A 479 -4.96 0.57 32.61
CA MET A 479 -4.35 0.02 33.81
C MET A 479 -5.44 -0.50 34.73
N THR A 480 -5.29 -1.71 35.21
CA THR A 480 -6.23 -2.34 36.13
C THR A 480 -5.51 -3.08 37.25
N ALA A 481 -5.97 -2.90 38.47
CA ALA A 481 -5.44 -3.60 39.62
C ALA A 481 -5.93 -5.07 39.60
N VAL A 482 -5.02 -6.02 39.75
CA VAL A 482 -5.30 -7.45 39.88
C VAL A 482 -4.64 -7.98 41.14
N LYS A 483 -5.06 -9.15 41.61
CA LYS A 483 -4.50 -9.72 42.85
C LYS A 483 -2.98 -9.92 42.83
N SER A 484 -2.37 -10.05 41.66
CA SER A 484 -0.94 -10.30 41.47
C SER A 484 -0.13 -9.06 41.17
N GLY A 485 -0.75 -7.87 41.08
CA GLY A 485 -0.08 -6.59 40.76
C GLY A 485 -0.90 -5.66 39.90
N LEU A 486 -0.24 -4.90 39.03
CA LEU A 486 -0.84 -3.98 38.10
C LEU A 486 -0.78 -4.53 36.67
N MET A 487 -1.93 -4.73 36.07
CA MET A 487 -2.03 -5.13 34.66
C MET A 487 -2.12 -3.89 33.77
N ILE A 488 -1.31 -3.82 32.73
CA ILE A 488 -1.24 -2.73 31.76
C ILE A 488 -1.60 -3.31 30.39
N ILE A 489 -2.63 -2.77 29.76
CA ILE A 489 -3.20 -3.25 28.49
C ILE A 489 -3.08 -2.12 27.46
N ASP A 490 -2.55 -2.38 26.27
CA ASP A 490 -2.58 -1.47 25.14
C ASP A 490 -3.99 -1.45 24.54
N GLN A 491 -4.70 -0.31 24.63
CA GLN A 491 -6.11 -0.20 24.23
C GLN A 491 -6.34 -0.49 22.74
N TYR A 492 -5.46 0.04 21.87
CA TYR A 492 -5.57 -0.16 20.41
C TYR A 492 -5.35 -1.62 20.04
N ARG A 493 -4.30 -2.25 20.59
CA ARG A 493 -3.99 -3.66 20.32
C ARG A 493 -5.03 -4.61 20.88
N ALA A 494 -5.55 -4.31 22.07
CA ALA A 494 -6.64 -5.09 22.67
C ALA A 494 -7.91 -5.03 21.80
N HIS A 495 -8.33 -3.84 21.42
CA HIS A 495 -9.52 -3.66 20.57
C HIS A 495 -9.31 -4.26 19.17
N THR A 496 -8.12 -4.13 18.58
CA THR A 496 -7.78 -4.81 17.33
C THR A 496 -7.97 -6.33 17.44
N ARG A 497 -7.54 -6.94 18.55
CA ARG A 497 -7.69 -8.40 18.77
C ARG A 497 -9.16 -8.80 18.88
N ILE A 498 -9.93 -8.06 19.63
CA ILE A 498 -11.37 -8.32 19.84
C ILE A 498 -12.12 -8.24 18.48
N LEU A 499 -11.91 -7.16 17.74
CA LEU A 499 -12.57 -6.96 16.45
C LEU A 499 -12.14 -8.00 15.41
N TYR A 500 -10.86 -8.36 15.39
CA TYR A 500 -10.33 -9.38 14.49
C TYR A 500 -11.02 -10.75 14.69
N GLU A 501 -11.16 -11.22 15.93
CA GLU A 501 -11.86 -12.48 16.20
C GLU A 501 -13.35 -12.38 15.90
N GLY A 502 -13.96 -11.22 16.16
CA GLY A 502 -15.35 -10.95 15.80
C GLY A 502 -15.61 -11.01 14.30
N TYR A 503 -14.74 -10.39 13.49
CA TYR A 503 -14.86 -10.45 12.02
C TYR A 503 -14.62 -11.85 11.47
N LEU A 504 -13.65 -12.60 12.00
CA LEU A 504 -13.44 -14.01 11.59
C LEU A 504 -14.65 -14.89 11.90
N ASP A 505 -15.25 -14.72 13.06
CA ASP A 505 -16.46 -15.48 13.46
C ASP A 505 -17.65 -15.12 12.54
N GLN A 506 -17.81 -13.85 12.17
CA GLN A 506 -18.83 -13.42 11.22
C GLN A 506 -18.62 -14.03 9.83
N MET A 507 -17.38 -14.05 9.34
CA MET A 507 -17.03 -14.67 8.05
C MET A 507 -17.33 -16.16 8.03
N GLN A 508 -16.95 -16.88 9.10
CA GLN A 508 -17.19 -18.33 9.21
C GLN A 508 -18.69 -18.68 9.28
N LYS A 509 -19.48 -17.82 9.91
CA LYS A 509 -20.92 -18.05 10.08
C LYS A 509 -21.76 -17.52 8.93
N HIS A 510 -21.16 -16.88 7.92
CA HIS A 510 -21.86 -16.18 6.82
C HIS A 510 -22.98 -15.25 7.31
N ARG A 511 -22.78 -14.56 8.41
CA ARG A 511 -23.75 -13.66 9.06
C ARG A 511 -23.21 -12.23 9.07
N ALA A 512 -23.02 -11.68 7.89
CA ALA A 512 -22.65 -10.27 7.79
C ALA A 512 -23.84 -9.37 8.16
N SER A 513 -23.60 -8.43 9.06
CA SER A 513 -24.49 -7.30 9.25
C SER A 513 -24.02 -6.17 8.35
N SER A 514 -24.78 -5.82 7.33
CA SER A 514 -24.45 -4.73 6.40
C SER A 514 -25.39 -3.56 6.59
N GLN A 515 -24.87 -2.35 6.34
CA GLN A 515 -25.64 -1.10 6.28
C GLN A 515 -25.44 -0.43 4.93
N LYS A 516 -26.48 0.25 4.44
CA LYS A 516 -26.41 1.00 3.18
C LYS A 516 -25.94 2.42 3.46
N PRO A 517 -24.85 2.90 2.82
CA PRO A 517 -24.46 4.28 2.92
C PRO A 517 -25.52 5.19 2.30
N LEU A 518 -25.72 6.38 2.86
CA LEU A 518 -26.68 7.38 2.34
C LEU A 518 -26.31 7.83 0.92
N PHE A 519 -25.02 7.92 0.65
CA PHE A 519 -24.47 8.25 -0.67
C PHE A 519 -23.51 7.12 -1.06
N PRO A 520 -23.80 6.36 -2.15
CA PRO A 520 -22.87 5.35 -2.64
C PRO A 520 -21.60 6.00 -3.16
N ASP A 521 -20.45 5.61 -2.61
CA ASP A 521 -19.15 6.01 -3.13
C ASP A 521 -18.77 5.18 -4.36
N THR A 522 -18.04 5.78 -5.29
CA THR A 522 -17.51 5.08 -6.46
C THR A 522 -16.04 4.81 -6.29
N ILE A 523 -15.65 3.54 -6.43
CA ILE A 523 -14.26 3.10 -6.37
C ILE A 523 -13.76 2.70 -7.76
N HIS A 524 -12.59 3.22 -8.12
CA HIS A 524 -11.88 2.84 -9.33
C HIS A 524 -10.71 1.93 -8.96
N PHE A 525 -10.67 0.74 -9.57
CA PHE A 525 -9.56 -0.19 -9.46
C PHE A 525 -8.69 -0.14 -10.72
N SER A 526 -7.36 -0.23 -10.57
CA SER A 526 -6.50 -0.52 -11.72
C SER A 526 -6.85 -1.89 -12.29
N PRO A 527 -6.56 -2.18 -13.57
CA PRO A 527 -6.83 -3.50 -14.14
C PRO A 527 -6.24 -4.66 -13.34
N ALA A 528 -5.04 -4.48 -12.75
CA ALA A 528 -4.42 -5.43 -11.86
C ALA A 528 -5.19 -5.61 -10.55
N ASP A 529 -5.64 -4.51 -9.94
CA ASP A 529 -6.38 -4.55 -8.68
C ASP A 529 -7.81 -5.06 -8.89
N LYS A 530 -8.41 -4.82 -10.08
CA LYS A 530 -9.72 -5.34 -10.46
C LYS A 530 -9.74 -6.87 -10.45
N VAL A 531 -8.73 -7.51 -11.00
CA VAL A 531 -8.60 -8.98 -10.98
C VAL A 531 -8.56 -9.52 -9.55
N VAL A 532 -7.85 -8.82 -8.64
CA VAL A 532 -7.79 -9.22 -7.24
C VAL A 532 -9.12 -8.95 -6.54
N ALA A 533 -9.73 -7.78 -6.76
CA ALA A 533 -11.02 -7.41 -6.20
C ALA A 533 -12.13 -8.41 -6.60
N GLU A 534 -12.18 -8.80 -7.88
CA GLU A 534 -13.12 -9.83 -8.36
C GLU A 534 -12.89 -11.19 -7.72
N ALA A 535 -11.63 -11.56 -7.49
CA ALA A 535 -11.28 -12.83 -6.85
C ALA A 535 -11.66 -12.89 -5.36
N ILE A 536 -11.62 -11.75 -4.64
CA ILE A 536 -12.00 -11.66 -3.22
C ILE A 536 -13.43 -11.16 -3.01
N MET A 537 -14.21 -10.97 -4.09
CA MET A 537 -15.59 -10.48 -4.02
C MET A 537 -16.50 -11.33 -3.13
N PRO A 538 -16.45 -12.69 -3.19
CA PRO A 538 -17.24 -13.53 -2.28
C PRO A 538 -16.90 -13.28 -0.81
N GLU A 539 -15.62 -13.09 -0.48
CA GLU A 539 -15.15 -12.81 0.87
C GLU A 539 -15.59 -11.43 1.35
N LEU A 540 -15.55 -10.41 0.47
CA LEU A 540 -16.06 -9.08 0.77
C LEU A 540 -17.57 -9.10 1.04
N GLN A 541 -18.34 -9.87 0.27
CA GLN A 541 -19.78 -10.07 0.49
C GLN A 541 -20.06 -10.77 1.81
N ASN A 542 -19.26 -11.77 2.18
CA ASN A 542 -19.39 -12.48 3.45
C ASN A 542 -19.15 -11.59 4.68
N ILE A 543 -18.45 -10.45 4.51
CA ILE A 543 -18.23 -9.46 5.57
C ILE A 543 -19.31 -8.38 5.57
N GLY A 544 -20.05 -8.22 4.47
CA GLY A 544 -21.12 -7.23 4.33
C GLY A 544 -20.82 -6.06 3.40
N PHE A 545 -19.76 -6.13 2.59
CA PHE A 545 -19.57 -5.22 1.47
C PHE A 545 -20.39 -5.69 0.27
N GLU A 546 -21.11 -4.79 -0.37
CA GLU A 546 -21.72 -5.01 -1.68
C GLU A 546 -21.15 -4.00 -2.68
N LEU A 547 -20.56 -4.51 -3.75
CA LEU A 547 -20.00 -3.71 -4.83
C LEU A 547 -20.76 -4.03 -6.11
N THR A 548 -21.30 -3.00 -6.76
CA THR A 548 -22.01 -3.14 -8.03
C THR A 548 -21.22 -2.49 -9.16
N PRO A 549 -20.97 -3.18 -10.29
CA PRO A 549 -20.26 -2.59 -11.41
C PRO A 549 -21.09 -1.46 -12.05
N THR A 550 -20.41 -0.36 -12.38
CA THR A 550 -20.99 0.77 -13.11
C THR A 550 -20.73 0.65 -14.61
N ALA A 551 -21.48 1.39 -15.43
CA ALA A 551 -21.31 1.38 -16.89
C ALA A 551 -19.93 1.87 -17.36
N GLU A 552 -19.20 2.62 -16.51
CA GLU A 552 -17.87 3.16 -16.78
C GLU A 552 -16.72 2.19 -16.42
N GLY A 553 -17.06 1.00 -15.91
CA GLY A 553 -16.08 -0.01 -15.49
C GLY A 553 -15.56 0.14 -14.05
N ASP A 554 -16.13 1.08 -13.31
CA ASP A 554 -15.88 1.31 -11.88
C ASP A 554 -16.87 0.48 -11.04
N TYR A 555 -16.70 0.50 -9.72
CA TYR A 555 -17.63 -0.15 -8.78
C TYR A 555 -18.26 0.88 -7.85
N SER A 556 -19.58 0.76 -7.66
CA SER A 556 -20.32 1.53 -6.65
C SER A 556 -20.45 0.70 -5.37
N ILE A 557 -20.14 1.30 -4.23
CA ILE A 557 -20.24 0.68 -2.90
C ILE A 557 -21.69 0.83 -2.43
N THR A 558 -22.48 -0.23 -2.53
CA THR A 558 -23.92 -0.20 -2.22
C THR A 558 -24.24 -0.66 -0.80
N ALA A 559 -23.36 -1.43 -0.18
CA ALA A 559 -23.44 -1.77 1.24
C ALA A 559 -22.04 -1.91 1.87
N VAL A 560 -21.96 -1.63 3.16
CA VAL A 560 -20.73 -1.73 3.98
C VAL A 560 -21.01 -2.49 5.28
N PRO A 561 -20.03 -3.15 5.90
CA PRO A 561 -20.17 -3.77 7.21
C PRO A 561 -20.63 -2.78 8.26
N SER A 562 -21.53 -3.19 9.15
CA SER A 562 -21.96 -2.39 10.29
C SER A 562 -20.78 -2.11 11.22
N GLY A 563 -20.71 -0.90 11.78
CA GLY A 563 -19.65 -0.49 12.72
C GLY A 563 -18.41 0.13 12.08
N LEU A 564 -18.44 0.42 10.79
CA LEU A 564 -17.38 1.16 10.08
C LEU A 564 -17.75 2.65 9.87
N ASP A 565 -18.67 3.18 10.66
CA ASP A 565 -19.17 4.54 10.51
C ASP A 565 -18.04 5.58 10.61
N GLY A 566 -18.00 6.51 9.64
CA GLY A 566 -17.03 7.60 9.61
C GLY A 566 -15.65 7.24 9.01
N LEU A 567 -15.47 6.01 8.49
CA LEU A 567 -14.27 5.63 7.75
C LEU A 567 -14.43 5.92 6.25
N ASP A 568 -13.31 6.17 5.58
CA ASP A 568 -13.24 6.23 4.12
C ASP A 568 -13.29 4.80 3.55
N TYR A 569 -14.46 4.37 3.08
CA TYR A 569 -14.67 3.02 2.53
C TYR A 569 -13.87 2.78 1.25
N THR A 570 -13.60 3.85 0.48
CA THR A 570 -12.83 3.76 -0.76
C THR A 570 -11.36 3.45 -0.44
N ALA A 571 -10.77 4.18 0.51
CA ALA A 571 -9.41 3.92 0.97
C ALA A 571 -9.29 2.53 1.60
N LEU A 572 -10.25 2.14 2.43
CA LEU A 572 -10.28 0.83 3.09
C LEU A 572 -10.30 -0.32 2.09
N LEU A 573 -11.18 -0.28 1.07
CA LEU A 573 -11.26 -1.30 0.02
C LEU A 573 -9.99 -1.35 -0.83
N GLN A 574 -9.36 -0.19 -1.13
CA GLN A 574 -8.09 -0.15 -1.84
C GLN A 574 -6.97 -0.82 -1.02
N ASP A 575 -6.91 -0.59 0.28
CA ASP A 575 -5.94 -1.22 1.18
C ASP A 575 -6.18 -2.73 1.32
N LEU A 576 -7.45 -3.18 1.36
CA LEU A 576 -7.81 -4.60 1.37
C LEU A 576 -7.34 -5.30 0.09
N VAL A 577 -7.65 -4.73 -1.08
CA VAL A 577 -7.22 -5.28 -2.38
C VAL A 577 -5.70 -5.28 -2.49
N ALA A 578 -5.02 -4.21 -2.06
CA ALA A 578 -3.56 -4.14 -2.05
C ALA A 578 -2.94 -5.22 -1.14
N SER A 579 -3.50 -5.43 0.06
CA SER A 579 -3.05 -6.47 0.99
C SER A 579 -3.26 -7.89 0.43
N ALA A 580 -4.40 -8.12 -0.22
CA ALA A 580 -4.69 -9.40 -0.89
C ALA A 580 -3.72 -9.67 -2.06
N ARG A 581 -3.31 -8.62 -2.78
CA ARG A 581 -2.32 -8.74 -3.86
C ARG A 581 -0.91 -9.08 -3.35
N GLU A 582 -0.48 -8.50 -2.24
CA GLU A 582 0.86 -8.73 -1.67
C GLU A 582 1.01 -10.15 -1.10
N LYS A 583 -0.08 -10.69 -0.55
CA LYS A 583 -0.08 -12.04 0.01
C LYS A 583 -0.34 -13.08 -1.08
N THR A 584 0.71 -13.63 -1.63
CA THR A 584 0.72 -14.69 -2.66
C THR A 584 0.26 -16.06 -2.15
N THR A 585 -0.31 -16.16 -0.96
CA THR A 585 -0.76 -17.41 -0.35
C THR A 585 -2.16 -17.78 -0.84
N SER A 586 -2.29 -19.01 -1.28
CA SER A 586 -3.44 -19.56 -2.00
C SER A 586 -4.54 -20.16 -1.10
N ALA A 587 -4.49 -19.97 0.20
CA ALA A 587 -5.52 -20.43 1.10
C ALA A 587 -6.54 -19.31 1.33
N ILE A 588 -7.82 -19.58 1.10
CA ILE A 588 -8.95 -18.69 1.40
C ILE A 588 -8.87 -18.19 2.86
N ASP A 589 -8.44 -19.06 3.77
CA ASP A 589 -8.25 -18.73 5.18
C ASP A 589 -7.24 -17.59 5.39
N ASP A 590 -6.12 -17.57 4.66
CA ASP A 590 -5.11 -16.50 4.78
C ASP A 590 -5.64 -15.15 4.27
N ILE A 591 -6.51 -15.16 3.27
CA ILE A 591 -7.21 -13.97 2.76
C ILE A 591 -8.18 -13.46 3.81
N ASN A 592 -9.01 -14.32 4.38
CA ASN A 592 -9.96 -13.99 5.45
C ASN A 592 -9.25 -13.40 6.67
N HIS A 593 -8.15 -14.02 7.10
CA HIS A 593 -7.31 -13.50 8.19
C HIS A 593 -6.75 -12.10 7.87
N SER A 594 -6.34 -11.85 6.63
CA SER A 594 -5.81 -10.55 6.22
C SER A 594 -6.88 -9.48 6.21
N ILE A 595 -8.04 -9.78 5.63
CA ILE A 595 -9.18 -8.87 5.57
C ILE A 595 -9.66 -8.54 6.99
N ALA A 596 -9.86 -9.56 7.83
CA ALA A 596 -10.27 -9.37 9.21
C ALA A 596 -9.29 -8.50 10.00
N LEU A 597 -7.98 -8.67 9.78
CA LEU A 597 -6.95 -7.90 10.47
C LEU A 597 -6.94 -6.43 10.03
N GLU A 598 -7.08 -6.15 8.72
CA GLU A 598 -7.12 -4.77 8.23
C GLU A 598 -8.41 -4.05 8.67
N LEU A 599 -9.56 -4.72 8.63
CA LEU A 599 -10.80 -4.18 9.18
C LEU A 599 -10.66 -3.86 10.67
N ALA A 600 -10.10 -4.80 11.45
CA ALA A 600 -9.90 -4.61 12.88
C ALA A 600 -8.97 -3.44 13.21
N ARG A 601 -7.90 -3.25 12.42
CA ARG A 601 -6.95 -2.14 12.62
C ARG A 601 -7.58 -0.78 12.33
N ASN A 602 -8.42 -0.70 11.31
CA ASN A 602 -9.07 0.55 10.91
C ASN A 602 -10.24 0.91 11.83
N ALA A 603 -10.96 -0.09 12.37
CA ALA A 603 -12.09 0.11 13.28
C ALA A 603 -11.68 0.17 14.77
N ALA A 604 -10.42 -0.14 15.12
CA ALA A 604 -9.96 -0.12 16.50
C ALA A 604 -9.89 1.29 17.07
N VAL A 605 -10.13 1.41 18.39
CA VAL A 605 -9.99 2.67 19.15
C VAL A 605 -8.60 3.26 18.93
N ALA A 606 -8.54 4.48 18.39
CA ALA A 606 -7.28 5.14 18.08
C ALA A 606 -6.50 5.51 19.36
N TYR A 607 -5.18 5.62 19.23
CA TYR A 607 -4.38 6.20 20.30
C TYR A 607 -4.77 7.68 20.53
N GLY A 608 -4.85 8.08 21.80
CA GLY A 608 -5.30 9.42 22.20
C GLY A 608 -6.80 9.56 22.46
N GLN A 609 -7.61 8.58 22.08
CA GLN A 609 -9.04 8.57 22.36
C GLN A 609 -9.28 8.30 23.85
N VAL A 610 -10.04 9.18 24.49
CA VAL A 610 -10.44 9.05 25.91
C VAL A 610 -11.62 8.09 26.01
N LEU A 611 -11.46 7.07 26.85
CA LEU A 611 -12.47 6.03 27.10
C LEU A 611 -13.18 6.29 28.45
N THR A 612 -14.47 6.00 28.48
CA THR A 612 -15.24 5.92 29.73
C THR A 612 -14.90 4.63 30.50
N ASN A 613 -15.21 4.59 31.78
CA ASN A 613 -14.99 3.38 32.60
C ASN A 613 -15.74 2.15 32.05
N ALA A 614 -16.95 2.35 31.52
CA ALA A 614 -17.75 1.27 30.93
C ALA A 614 -17.12 0.74 29.62
N GLU A 615 -16.56 1.60 28.79
CA GLU A 615 -15.85 1.21 27.58
C GLU A 615 -14.54 0.47 27.89
N MET A 616 -13.79 0.95 28.89
CA MET A 616 -12.57 0.25 29.35
C MET A 616 -12.91 -1.15 29.91
N GLU A 617 -13.95 -1.24 30.74
CA GLU A 617 -14.43 -2.52 31.30
C GLU A 617 -14.88 -3.48 30.18
N ASN A 618 -15.59 -2.98 29.17
CA ASN A 618 -15.99 -3.76 28.02
C ASN A 618 -14.80 -4.31 27.22
N ILE A 619 -13.81 -3.44 26.95
CA ILE A 619 -12.58 -3.87 26.25
C ILE A 619 -11.84 -4.92 27.05
N VAL A 620 -11.67 -4.73 28.36
CA VAL A 620 -10.97 -5.70 29.21
C VAL A 620 -11.71 -7.03 29.23
N ASN A 621 -13.02 -7.02 29.48
CA ASN A 621 -13.83 -8.24 29.54
C ASN A 621 -13.84 -8.97 28.18
N SER A 622 -14.03 -8.24 27.08
CA SER A 622 -14.04 -8.83 25.74
C SER A 622 -12.67 -9.39 25.34
N LEU A 623 -11.57 -8.74 25.74
CA LEU A 623 -10.22 -9.24 25.48
C LEU A 623 -10.00 -10.63 26.08
N PHE A 624 -10.46 -10.85 27.31
CA PHE A 624 -10.30 -12.15 27.97
C PHE A 624 -11.23 -13.26 27.43
N THR A 625 -12.20 -12.90 26.59
CA THR A 625 -12.99 -13.92 25.85
C THR A 625 -12.31 -14.35 24.54
N CYS A 626 -11.28 -13.61 24.07
CA CYS A 626 -10.52 -13.95 22.87
C CYS A 626 -9.67 -15.20 23.07
N SER A 627 -9.45 -15.94 21.99
CA SER A 627 -8.62 -17.16 21.97
C SER A 627 -7.16 -16.89 22.37
N ASN A 628 -6.65 -15.69 22.07
CA ASN A 628 -5.31 -15.24 22.48
C ASN A 628 -5.37 -13.79 22.92
N PHE A 629 -5.45 -13.56 24.21
CA PHE A 629 -5.49 -12.22 24.81
C PHE A 629 -4.12 -11.57 25.01
N SER A 630 -3.02 -12.32 24.82
CA SER A 630 -1.66 -11.83 25.09
C SER A 630 -0.99 -11.18 23.90
N TYR A 631 -1.35 -11.59 22.67
CA TYR A 631 -0.72 -11.14 21.43
C TYR A 631 -1.76 -10.80 20.35
N THR A 632 -1.50 -9.75 19.59
CA THR A 632 -2.25 -9.42 18.37
C THR A 632 -2.02 -10.49 17.29
N PRO A 633 -2.86 -10.57 16.24
CA PRO A 633 -2.65 -11.50 15.14
C PRO A 633 -1.30 -11.35 14.43
N ASP A 634 -0.73 -10.16 14.48
CA ASP A 634 0.61 -9.83 13.92
C ASP A 634 1.75 -9.98 14.95
N GLY A 635 1.51 -10.65 16.09
CA GLY A 635 2.53 -11.03 17.06
C GLY A 635 2.98 -9.95 18.03
N LYS A 636 2.29 -8.79 18.11
CA LYS A 636 2.62 -7.73 19.08
C LYS A 636 1.97 -8.00 20.41
N LYS A 637 2.70 -7.74 21.49
CA LYS A 637 2.22 -7.91 22.85
C LYS A 637 1.09 -6.93 23.17
N ILE A 638 -0.05 -7.43 23.70
CA ILE A 638 -1.23 -6.65 24.05
C ILE A 638 -1.17 -6.19 25.50
N LEU A 639 -0.83 -7.06 26.42
CA LEU A 639 -0.82 -6.77 27.85
C LEU A 639 0.49 -7.17 28.52
N THR A 640 0.80 -6.48 29.59
CA THR A 640 1.91 -6.83 30.48
C THR A 640 1.48 -6.66 31.92
N MET A 641 2.12 -7.41 32.81
CA MET A 641 1.85 -7.34 34.25
C MET A 641 3.09 -6.82 34.97
N LEU A 642 2.89 -5.85 35.82
CA LEU A 642 3.89 -5.40 36.78
C LEU A 642 3.53 -6.06 38.12
N HIS A 643 4.32 -7.04 38.53
CA HIS A 643 4.06 -7.82 39.72
C HIS A 643 4.20 -6.98 41.01
N GLN A 644 3.47 -7.39 42.05
CA GLN A 644 3.47 -6.70 43.32
C GLN A 644 4.88 -6.56 43.91
N ASN A 645 5.71 -7.59 43.79
CA ASN A 645 7.09 -7.57 44.28
C ASN A 645 7.97 -6.57 43.51
N GLU A 646 7.72 -6.38 42.20
CA GLU A 646 8.43 -5.39 41.39
C GLU A 646 8.03 -3.96 41.80
N LEU A 647 6.73 -3.76 42.12
CA LEU A 647 6.24 -2.49 42.65
C LEU A 647 6.86 -2.16 44.01
N GLU A 648 6.88 -3.13 44.93
CA GLU A 648 7.49 -2.95 46.25
C GLU A 648 8.99 -2.67 46.15
N HIS A 649 9.69 -3.36 45.26
CA HIS A 649 11.11 -3.12 45.01
C HIS A 649 11.41 -1.70 44.49
N LEU A 650 10.51 -1.10 43.68
CA LEU A 650 10.64 0.27 43.21
C LEU A 650 10.56 1.30 44.31
N PHE A 651 9.88 0.99 45.42
CA PHE A 651 9.74 1.85 46.61
C PHE A 651 10.69 1.50 47.74
N GLY A 652 11.59 0.52 47.51
CA GLY A 652 12.64 0.17 48.49
C GLY A 652 12.14 -0.59 49.72
N THR A 653 11.00 -1.27 49.60
CA THR A 653 10.42 -2.16 50.61
C THR A 653 10.73 -3.62 50.31
#